data_2e1e7e4a2f6db17c98d646fa26f1e16e
#
_entry.id   2e1e7e4a2f6db17c98d646fa26f1e16e
#
_cell.length_a   1.000
_cell.length_b   1.000
_cell.length_c   1.000
_cell.angle_alpha   90.00
_cell.angle_beta   90.00
_cell.angle_gamma   90.00
#
_symmetry.space_group_name_H-M   'P 1'
#
loop_
_entity.id
_entity.type
_entity.pdbx_description
1 polymer ?
#
loop_
_entity_poly.entity_id
_entity_poly.type
_entity_poly.pdbx_seq_one_letter_code
_entity_poly.pdbx_strand_id
1 'polypeptide(L)'
;MKQLFTRCRALAVLAMIAFTTASISAQQLKVDISITNRQAQEVQEPGYTLWQAAQGKSTSMEIDGITCTLSCPADADYEVRTGWSKTFIQNATYKEQNGRLTFDGISLDPRTYGSFTLRLEGLPAGEHTLQTYHNCWENPTAFYAAPMTVKLNGAVVHENVQPSFLQAVAANATLLVTPFTIEEDGGAVELEFITSEDQPGAPDNGQANAFTAPLLNGFELNTADITVQAKEPYPASGDMHADCDGGTVTLSWTAANDRVVKHRVYFEKSEADFLNETTRPELPAEQTTYTVGNLYSGNTYYWRVDEIYEDGTVSEGAVWTFKPRQLAFPEAEGYGRFAQGGRGGSVYHVTSLSNDSVPGTLKYGLLLNEPHTIVFDVSGVIDLGFEAIFTKPNITIAAQTAPGKGICLKASNINIGSDNIARFVRFKRGLGVYGENTGNAMGMSGADHSIVDHCTAAWGTDETVSGRGAKNITFQYSGIFEALGITGHKNYADGTNHGYAATIDGQKGSWHHNLLLNCEGRNWSMGGGMDGQNRPIGGLDLFNNVCYNWHNRTTDGNCHEVNFVNNYYKMGPDTRRTELFIMDFELPTDVADNRTNTGYVSGNIRENKNHTLTNDKRGDTYKATGYVPTDYEYMVSEPLFPSYATIHSAKDAMKIVTSYGGATMPVRDEQHVRVVRETLDGTWTYKGSKSGIRGEIDTEADITDAANGGWEEWPEECRAADWDTDQDGMPDWWERIVGSDPQTANHNDDPNRDGWTLLEDYLEFLSHPYIVIAPNGRGTIDLREHFAGFFGQNGKAVTPTFTLDEDIATGTYAPSIDGTTLTVSATMPNAETIGVFNVTCTDGETTFTQRFGVAITGEGTALRGDVNGDGAVDVADIATVISVMASTVGSGSATATATAADVNGDGTVDVADIATIIAIMAGRE
;
A
#
# COMPACT_ATOMS: atom_id res chain seq x y z
N MET A 1 43.45 53.78 33.80
CA MET A 1 42.80 52.80 34.67
C MET A 1 41.42 53.21 35.21
N LYS A 2 41.03 54.48 35.23
CA LYS A 2 39.68 54.91 35.66
C LYS A 2 38.59 54.88 34.55
N GLN A 3 38.99 54.83 33.29
CA GLN A 3 38.00 54.69 32.14
C GLN A 3 37.61 53.28 31.77
N LEU A 4 38.32 52.25 32.30
CA LEU A 4 38.01 50.86 32.02
C LEU A 4 36.93 50.30 32.96
N PHE A 5 36.81 50.90 34.18
CA PHE A 5 35.79 50.45 35.15
C PHE A 5 34.38 51.01 34.90
N THR A 6 34.25 52.05 34.10
CA THR A 6 32.94 52.66 33.79
C THR A 6 32.27 51.94 32.61
N ARG A 7 33.04 51.24 31.73
CA ARG A 7 32.48 50.44 30.63
C ARG A 7 32.03 49.05 31.06
N CYS A 8 32.64 48.48 32.10
CA CYS A 8 32.19 47.16 32.62
C CYS A 8 30.91 47.24 33.47
N ARG A 9 30.59 48.43 34.07
CA ARG A 9 29.33 48.58 34.79
C ARG A 9 28.12 48.83 33.89
N ALA A 10 28.32 49.42 32.71
CA ALA A 10 27.28 49.65 31.72
C ALA A 10 26.92 48.37 30.96
N LEU A 11 27.85 47.44 30.76
CA LEU A 11 27.56 46.11 30.17
C LEU A 11 26.89 45.13 31.16
N ALA A 12 27.13 45.28 32.46
CA ALA A 12 26.49 44.43 33.47
C ALA A 12 25.03 44.84 33.78
N VAL A 13 24.66 46.11 33.52
CA VAL A 13 23.30 46.61 33.68
C VAL A 13 22.46 46.36 32.39
N LEU A 14 23.06 46.27 31.20
CA LEU A 14 22.37 45.88 29.98
C LEU A 14 22.20 44.33 29.84
N ALA A 15 23.00 43.56 30.59
CA ALA A 15 22.82 42.09 30.62
C ALA A 15 21.75 41.65 31.65
N MET A 16 21.24 42.53 32.48
CA MET A 16 20.14 42.23 33.43
C MET A 16 18.76 42.74 32.99
N ILE A 17 18.61 43.29 31.78
CA ILE A 17 17.32 43.73 31.24
C ILE A 17 16.92 42.92 29.99
N ALA A 18 17.67 41.92 29.63
CA ALA A 18 17.35 40.98 28.55
C ALA A 18 16.94 39.57 29.06
N PHE A 19 16.37 39.51 30.26
CA PHE A 19 15.42 38.45 30.59
C PHE A 19 14.03 38.93 30.16
N THR A 20 13.87 39.12 28.89
CA THR A 20 12.54 39.08 28.28
C THR A 20 11.96 37.70 28.53
N THR A 21 10.88 37.66 29.24
CA THR A 21 9.81 36.68 29.14
C THR A 21 9.86 35.90 27.82
N ALA A 22 10.63 34.81 27.76
CA ALA A 22 10.27 33.73 26.94
C ALA A 22 8.93 33.28 27.56
N SER A 23 7.82 33.55 26.91
CA SER A 23 6.59 32.84 27.16
C SER A 23 6.99 31.38 26.97
N ILE A 24 7.13 30.65 28.08
CA ILE A 24 7.20 29.19 28.04
C ILE A 24 5.84 28.86 27.45
N SER A 25 5.82 28.40 26.19
CA SER A 25 4.63 27.84 25.58
C SER A 25 4.14 26.79 26.57
N ALA A 26 2.93 26.94 27.07
CA ALA A 26 2.36 25.96 27.97
C ALA A 26 2.41 24.60 27.27
N GLN A 27 2.92 23.58 27.96
CA GLN A 27 3.05 22.22 27.42
C GLN A 27 1.72 21.74 26.86
N GLN A 28 1.69 21.33 25.60
CA GLN A 28 0.48 20.88 24.92
C GLN A 28 0.46 19.37 24.84
N LEU A 29 -0.69 18.76 25.07
CA LEU A 29 -0.93 17.33 24.84
C LEU A 29 -2.23 17.14 24.07
N LYS A 30 -2.27 16.13 23.24
CA LYS A 30 -3.46 15.57 22.60
C LYS A 30 -3.46 14.08 22.81
N VAL A 31 -4.47 13.55 23.51
CA VAL A 31 -4.53 12.17 23.92
C VAL A 31 -5.82 11.52 23.43
N ASP A 32 -5.68 10.43 22.70
CA ASP A 32 -6.75 9.57 22.23
C ASP A 32 -6.81 8.31 23.12
N ILE A 33 -7.92 8.09 23.81
CA ILE A 33 -8.09 6.95 24.74
C ILE A 33 -8.77 5.81 24.03
N SER A 34 -8.06 4.73 23.79
CA SER A 34 -8.52 3.64 22.93
C SER A 34 -8.35 2.25 23.54
N ILE A 35 -8.89 1.26 22.84
CA ILE A 35 -8.89 -0.15 23.26
C ILE A 35 -7.52 -0.82 23.09
N THR A 36 -7.24 -1.81 23.93
CA THR A 36 -5.93 -2.48 23.99
C THR A 36 -5.69 -3.55 22.92
N ASN A 37 -6.72 -4.02 22.23
CA ASN A 37 -6.63 -5.17 21.31
C ASN A 37 -6.77 -4.80 19.83
N ARG A 38 -6.46 -3.56 19.47
CA ARG A 38 -6.45 -3.07 18.10
C ARG A 38 -5.12 -2.42 17.74
N GLN A 39 -4.80 -2.42 16.45
CA GLN A 39 -3.61 -1.75 15.96
C GLN A 39 -3.78 -0.23 16.02
N ALA A 40 -2.69 0.49 16.29
CA ALA A 40 -2.72 1.95 16.38
C ALA A 40 -3.32 2.61 15.13
N GLN A 41 -2.99 2.11 13.95
CA GLN A 41 -3.51 2.63 12.67
C GLN A 41 -5.04 2.52 12.53
N GLU A 42 -5.67 1.60 13.28
CA GLU A 42 -7.12 1.45 13.24
C GLU A 42 -7.85 2.43 14.15
N VAL A 43 -7.24 2.84 15.25
CA VAL A 43 -7.93 3.49 16.37
C VAL A 43 -7.33 4.85 16.76
N GLN A 44 -6.07 5.15 16.41
CA GLN A 44 -5.42 6.41 16.78
C GLN A 44 -5.90 7.57 15.89
N GLU A 45 -6.37 8.63 16.51
CA GLU A 45 -6.62 9.90 15.83
C GLU A 45 -5.31 10.54 15.38
N PRO A 46 -5.19 10.96 14.10
CA PRO A 46 -3.99 11.63 13.61
C PRO A 46 -3.62 12.87 14.45
N GLY A 47 -2.35 12.98 14.83
CA GLY A 47 -1.85 14.09 15.67
C GLY A 47 -2.12 13.93 17.18
N TYR A 48 -2.68 12.79 17.59
CA TYR A 48 -2.87 12.47 19.02
C TYR A 48 -1.91 11.39 19.48
N THR A 49 -1.56 11.42 20.75
CA THR A 49 -0.86 10.31 21.42
C THR A 49 -1.89 9.26 21.81
N LEU A 50 -1.70 8.03 21.34
CA LEU A 50 -2.60 6.92 21.63
C LEU A 50 -2.38 6.40 23.06
N TRP A 51 -3.45 6.36 23.87
CA TRP A 51 -3.49 5.71 25.17
C TRP A 51 -4.40 4.49 25.14
N GLN A 52 -3.85 3.32 24.91
CA GLN A 52 -4.57 2.06 25.04
C GLN A 52 -4.74 1.70 26.52
N ALA A 53 -5.79 2.25 27.13
CA ALA A 53 -6.01 2.17 28.56
C ALA A 53 -6.38 0.75 29.02
N ALA A 54 -5.64 0.23 29.99
CA ALA A 54 -5.93 -1.09 30.55
C ALA A 54 -7.17 -1.07 31.47
N GLN A 55 -7.93 -2.16 31.49
CA GLN A 55 -9.02 -2.35 32.43
C GLN A 55 -8.49 -2.47 33.86
N GLY A 56 -9.18 -1.88 34.85
CA GLY A 56 -8.84 -1.99 36.26
C GLY A 56 -9.33 -0.83 37.11
N LYS A 57 -9.00 -0.82 38.39
CA LYS A 57 -9.31 0.30 39.29
C LYS A 57 -8.56 1.57 38.96
N SER A 58 -7.40 1.44 38.35
CA SER A 58 -6.59 2.56 37.90
C SER A 58 -5.71 2.13 36.72
N THR A 59 -5.49 3.03 35.81
CA THR A 59 -4.53 2.88 34.69
C THR A 59 -3.83 4.20 34.47
N SER A 60 -2.54 4.19 34.11
CA SER A 60 -1.73 5.40 33.96
C SER A 60 -0.84 5.31 32.72
N MET A 61 -0.52 6.47 32.17
CA MET A 61 0.41 6.67 31.07
C MET A 61 1.22 7.93 31.31
N GLU A 62 2.51 7.89 31.04
CA GLU A 62 3.38 9.08 31.06
C GLU A 62 3.54 9.60 29.64
N ILE A 63 3.30 10.89 29.45
CA ILE A 63 3.41 11.57 28.15
C ILE A 63 4.14 12.89 28.40
N ASP A 64 5.30 13.07 27.79
CA ASP A 64 6.10 14.29 27.85
C ASP A 64 6.34 14.81 29.30
N GLY A 65 6.53 13.91 30.26
CA GLY A 65 6.76 14.23 31.67
C GLY A 65 5.48 14.51 32.46
N ILE A 66 4.29 14.38 31.88
CA ILE A 66 3.01 14.45 32.56
C ILE A 66 2.49 13.04 32.78
N THR A 67 2.18 12.70 34.03
CA THR A 67 1.53 11.43 34.37
C THR A 67 0.01 11.59 34.29
N CYS A 68 -0.60 10.91 33.29
CA CYS A 68 -2.05 10.84 33.12
C CYS A 68 -2.58 9.59 33.82
N THR A 69 -3.56 9.71 34.72
CA THR A 69 -4.15 8.58 35.44
C THR A 69 -5.66 8.63 35.36
N LEU A 70 -6.25 7.49 34.98
CA LEU A 70 -7.69 7.24 35.04
C LEU A 70 -7.95 6.29 36.20
N SER A 71 -8.87 6.63 37.11
CA SER A 71 -9.16 5.79 38.29
C SER A 71 -10.61 5.87 38.71
N CYS A 72 -11.13 4.76 39.25
CA CYS A 72 -12.39 4.71 39.96
C CYS A 72 -12.20 4.86 41.48
N PRO A 73 -13.24 5.23 42.29
CA PRO A 73 -13.18 5.14 43.72
C PRO A 73 -12.76 3.74 44.20
N ALA A 74 -11.92 3.67 45.21
CA ALA A 74 -11.31 2.40 45.65
C ALA A 74 -12.35 1.36 46.14
N ASP A 75 -13.44 1.84 46.72
CA ASP A 75 -14.56 1.04 47.27
C ASP A 75 -15.70 0.79 46.28
N ALA A 76 -15.62 1.34 45.04
CA ALA A 76 -16.61 1.08 44.02
C ALA A 76 -16.67 -0.42 43.66
N ASP A 77 -17.82 -0.91 43.24
CA ASP A 77 -18.00 -2.26 42.71
C ASP A 77 -17.81 -2.36 41.19
N TYR A 78 -17.34 -1.30 40.56
CA TYR A 78 -16.98 -1.18 39.13
C TYR A 78 -15.52 -0.77 38.96
N GLU A 79 -15.04 -0.87 37.73
CA GLU A 79 -13.70 -0.45 37.34
C GLU A 79 -13.71 0.29 35.97
N VAL A 80 -12.65 1.01 35.64
CA VAL A 80 -12.52 1.61 34.32
C VAL A 80 -12.25 0.55 33.26
N ARG A 81 -12.89 0.71 32.11
CA ARG A 81 -12.72 -0.16 30.96
C ARG A 81 -12.91 0.59 29.67
N THR A 82 -12.10 0.27 28.66
CA THR A 82 -12.33 0.77 27.31
C THR A 82 -13.50 0.07 26.65
N GLY A 83 -14.28 0.85 25.92
CA GLY A 83 -15.36 0.39 25.06
C GLY A 83 -15.21 0.93 23.64
N TRP A 84 -15.86 0.27 22.71
CA TRP A 84 -15.76 0.62 21.29
C TRP A 84 -16.96 0.13 20.50
N SER A 85 -17.23 0.76 19.36
CA SER A 85 -18.21 0.28 18.40
C SER A 85 -17.52 -0.50 17.27
N LYS A 86 -17.83 -1.79 17.19
CA LYS A 86 -17.38 -2.61 16.07
C LYS A 86 -17.78 -2.04 14.70
N THR A 87 -18.99 -1.50 14.63
CA THR A 87 -19.54 -0.90 13.43
C THR A 87 -18.70 0.29 12.94
N PHE A 88 -18.24 1.14 13.85
CA PHE A 88 -17.43 2.30 13.52
C PHE A 88 -16.04 1.95 13.07
N ILE A 89 -15.34 1.13 13.85
CA ILE A 89 -13.97 0.72 13.52
C ILE A 89 -13.91 -0.04 12.19
N GLN A 90 -14.96 -0.79 11.83
CA GLN A 90 -15.04 -1.52 10.57
C GLN A 90 -15.63 -0.71 9.42
N ASN A 91 -16.29 0.40 9.69
CA ASN A 91 -16.91 1.22 8.65
C ASN A 91 -15.92 2.28 8.16
N ALA A 92 -15.49 2.15 6.91
CA ALA A 92 -14.53 3.05 6.27
C ALA A 92 -14.94 4.53 6.32
N THR A 93 -16.24 4.84 6.16
CA THR A 93 -16.74 6.22 6.16
C THR A 93 -16.43 6.97 7.44
N TYR A 94 -16.46 6.29 8.59
CA TYR A 94 -16.13 6.93 9.87
C TYR A 94 -14.62 7.10 10.07
N LYS A 95 -13.81 6.19 9.54
CA LYS A 95 -12.35 6.30 9.57
C LYS A 95 -11.80 7.48 8.75
N GLU A 96 -12.52 7.88 7.71
CA GLU A 96 -12.09 8.95 6.79
C GLU A 96 -12.30 10.37 7.31
N GLN A 97 -13.12 10.57 8.33
CA GLN A 97 -13.57 11.88 8.77
C GLN A 97 -12.99 12.33 10.13
N ASN A 98 -11.76 11.95 10.46
CA ASN A 98 -11.14 12.26 11.76
C ASN A 98 -12.01 11.84 12.96
N GLY A 99 -12.65 10.69 12.86
CA GLY A 99 -13.57 10.18 13.86
C GLY A 99 -12.97 9.13 14.78
N ARG A 100 -11.67 8.85 14.67
CA ARG A 100 -11.04 7.80 15.49
C ARG A 100 -11.10 8.16 16.97
N LEU A 101 -10.92 9.43 17.32
CA LEU A 101 -11.09 9.94 18.66
C LEU A 101 -12.46 9.64 19.28
N THR A 102 -13.51 9.51 18.46
CA THR A 102 -14.90 9.37 18.93
C THR A 102 -15.46 7.96 18.81
N PHE A 103 -14.71 6.99 18.25
CA PHE A 103 -15.18 5.60 18.03
C PHE A 103 -15.11 4.71 19.25
N ASP A 104 -14.27 5.06 20.18
CA ASP A 104 -14.00 4.34 21.41
C ASP A 104 -13.68 5.30 22.55
N GLY A 105 -13.27 4.78 23.67
CA GLY A 105 -12.95 5.56 24.84
C GLY A 105 -13.06 4.75 26.12
N ILE A 106 -13.05 5.44 27.24
CA ILE A 106 -13.13 4.86 28.58
C ILE A 106 -14.53 5.04 29.18
N SER A 107 -14.98 4.06 29.92
CA SER A 107 -16.20 4.07 30.72
C SER A 107 -16.07 3.10 31.90
N LEU A 108 -17.18 2.68 32.52
CA LEU A 108 -17.19 1.75 33.67
C LEU A 108 -17.59 0.33 33.25
N ASP A 109 -17.07 -0.67 33.96
CA ASP A 109 -17.47 -2.08 33.92
C ASP A 109 -17.72 -2.66 35.32
N PRO A 110 -18.89 -3.16 35.64
CA PRO A 110 -20.10 -3.14 34.83
C PRO A 110 -20.56 -1.71 34.51
N ARG A 111 -21.24 -1.52 33.37
CA ARG A 111 -21.80 -0.24 32.97
C ARG A 111 -22.91 0.15 33.91
N THR A 112 -22.65 1.12 34.81
CA THR A 112 -23.56 1.55 35.88
C THR A 112 -23.35 3.03 36.15
N TYR A 113 -24.30 3.64 36.87
CA TYR A 113 -24.10 4.96 37.45
C TYR A 113 -22.88 4.95 38.37
N GLY A 114 -22.09 5.99 38.34
CA GLY A 114 -20.85 6.06 39.09
C GLY A 114 -19.94 7.19 38.65
N SER A 115 -18.65 7.08 39.02
CA SER A 115 -17.67 8.07 38.61
C SER A 115 -16.29 7.45 38.29
N PHE A 116 -15.52 8.17 37.47
CA PHE A 116 -14.08 7.99 37.35
C PHE A 116 -13.40 9.36 37.28
N THR A 117 -12.14 9.41 37.66
CA THR A 117 -11.31 10.62 37.69
C THR A 117 -10.19 10.51 36.65
N LEU A 118 -10.02 11.55 35.86
CA LEU A 118 -8.81 11.85 35.09
C LEU A 118 -7.93 12.77 35.93
N ARG A 119 -6.72 12.34 36.30
CA ARG A 119 -5.70 13.11 36.99
C ARG A 119 -4.51 13.33 36.07
N LEU A 120 -4.09 14.59 35.95
CA LEU A 120 -2.86 14.98 35.29
C LEU A 120 -1.91 15.52 36.37
N GLU A 121 -0.68 14.97 36.41
CA GLU A 121 0.35 15.35 37.40
C GLU A 121 1.68 15.63 36.69
N GLY A 122 2.44 16.58 37.23
CA GLY A 122 3.67 17.05 36.61
C GLY A 122 3.51 18.32 35.79
N LEU A 123 2.38 19.01 35.95
CA LEU A 123 2.08 20.23 35.23
C LEU A 123 2.95 21.41 35.70
N PRO A 124 3.40 22.29 34.80
CA PRO A 124 4.08 23.54 35.19
C PRO A 124 3.10 24.50 35.84
N ALA A 125 3.62 25.41 36.66
CA ALA A 125 2.82 26.50 37.24
C ALA A 125 2.29 27.44 36.15
N GLY A 126 1.03 27.89 36.26
CA GLY A 126 0.41 28.81 35.34
C GLY A 126 -1.05 28.49 35.04
N GLU A 127 -1.62 29.25 34.10
CA GLU A 127 -2.95 29.04 33.58
C GLU A 127 -2.96 27.89 32.54
N HIS A 128 -3.93 26.98 32.67
CA HIS A 128 -4.11 25.83 31.80
C HIS A 128 -5.56 25.70 31.33
N THR A 129 -5.73 24.98 30.22
CA THR A 129 -7.05 24.62 29.71
C THR A 129 -7.06 23.13 29.36
N LEU A 130 -8.07 22.41 29.83
CA LEU A 130 -8.30 21.02 29.48
C LEU A 130 -9.58 20.90 28.66
N GLN A 131 -9.48 20.35 27.46
CA GLN A 131 -10.60 20.00 26.58
C GLN A 131 -10.84 18.51 26.69
N THR A 132 -12.10 18.08 26.86
CA THR A 132 -12.47 16.65 27.00
C THR A 132 -13.63 16.32 26.07
N TYR A 133 -13.54 15.15 25.38
CA TYR A 133 -14.50 14.71 24.38
C TYR A 133 -15.40 13.60 24.93
N HIS A 134 -16.75 13.76 24.70
CA HIS A 134 -17.76 12.89 25.27
C HIS A 134 -18.75 12.46 24.19
N ASN A 135 -18.43 11.44 23.41
CA ASN A 135 -19.25 10.86 22.36
C ASN A 135 -19.53 9.38 22.66
N CYS A 136 -20.80 9.03 22.77
CA CYS A 136 -21.21 7.65 22.97
C CYS A 136 -21.04 6.85 21.67
N TRP A 137 -20.27 5.77 21.71
CA TRP A 137 -19.95 4.88 20.60
C TRP A 137 -20.91 3.72 20.39
N GLU A 138 -21.97 3.62 21.19
CA GLU A 138 -22.96 2.55 21.10
C GLU A 138 -23.97 2.80 19.98
N ASN A 139 -24.59 1.73 19.46
CA ASN A 139 -25.48 1.80 18.30
C ASN A 139 -26.77 2.59 18.57
N PRO A 140 -27.17 3.51 17.67
CA PRO A 140 -28.14 4.60 17.93
C PRO A 140 -29.59 4.21 17.95
N THR A 141 -30.00 3.01 17.63
CA THR A 141 -31.42 2.71 17.37
C THR A 141 -32.34 2.80 18.59
N ALA A 142 -31.83 3.08 19.78
CA ALA A 142 -32.63 3.44 20.99
C ALA A 142 -31.76 3.73 22.22
N PHE A 143 -30.58 4.37 22.10
CA PHE A 143 -29.74 4.62 23.27
C PHE A 143 -30.06 5.94 23.97
N TYR A 144 -30.08 5.87 25.28
CA TYR A 144 -30.15 7.01 26.17
C TYR A 144 -28.85 7.03 26.97
N ALA A 145 -28.01 8.06 26.80
CA ALA A 145 -26.86 8.27 27.68
C ALA A 145 -27.28 9.10 28.89
N ALA A 146 -26.79 8.71 30.06
CA ALA A 146 -27.00 9.52 31.25
C ALA A 146 -26.22 10.85 31.12
N PRO A 147 -26.85 12.00 31.49
CA PRO A 147 -26.10 13.24 31.61
C PRO A 147 -24.99 13.10 32.66
N MET A 148 -23.89 13.84 32.47
CA MET A 148 -22.76 13.84 33.38
C MET A 148 -22.67 15.15 34.17
N THR A 149 -22.17 15.06 35.39
CA THR A 149 -21.62 16.19 36.14
C THR A 149 -20.10 16.06 36.16
N VAL A 150 -19.39 17.16 35.90
CA VAL A 150 -17.94 17.19 35.94
C VAL A 150 -17.47 18.10 37.08
N LYS A 151 -16.58 17.58 37.89
CA LYS A 151 -15.91 18.34 38.98
C LYS A 151 -14.44 18.53 38.68
N LEU A 152 -13.95 19.71 38.91
CA LEU A 152 -12.54 20.10 38.92
C LEU A 152 -12.06 20.20 40.35
N ASN A 153 -11.09 19.37 40.76
CA ASN A 153 -10.56 19.35 42.16
C ASN A 153 -11.67 19.35 43.19
N GLY A 154 -12.74 18.59 42.96
CA GLY A 154 -13.91 18.45 43.82
C GLY A 154 -15.01 19.52 43.66
N ALA A 155 -14.77 20.62 42.97
CA ALA A 155 -15.76 21.65 42.65
C ALA A 155 -16.49 21.36 41.36
N VAL A 156 -17.82 21.47 41.31
CA VAL A 156 -18.63 21.30 40.11
C VAL A 156 -18.31 22.42 39.10
N VAL A 157 -17.91 22.06 37.91
CA VAL A 157 -17.60 22.99 36.80
C VAL A 157 -18.52 22.86 35.60
N HIS A 158 -19.07 21.66 35.37
CA HIS A 158 -20.09 21.40 34.37
C HIS A 158 -21.20 20.54 34.91
N GLU A 159 -22.44 20.91 34.66
CA GLU A 159 -23.62 20.16 35.07
C GLU A 159 -24.49 19.76 33.88
N ASN A 160 -25.15 18.62 33.99
CA ASN A 160 -26.09 18.13 33.02
C ASN A 160 -25.53 18.01 31.59
N VAL A 161 -24.26 17.57 31.48
CA VAL A 161 -23.57 17.39 30.20
C VAL A 161 -24.12 16.18 29.49
N GLN A 162 -24.81 16.39 28.36
CA GLN A 162 -25.35 15.30 27.54
C GLN A 162 -24.29 14.86 26.55
N PRO A 163 -23.79 13.61 26.61
CA PRO A 163 -22.88 13.07 25.58
C PRO A 163 -23.56 13.08 24.21
N SER A 164 -22.79 13.40 23.17
CA SER A 164 -23.20 13.17 21.78
C SER A 164 -23.22 11.68 21.43
N PHE A 165 -23.87 11.35 20.31
CA PHE A 165 -23.93 9.97 19.83
C PHE A 165 -23.36 9.89 18.44
N LEU A 166 -22.45 8.92 18.25
CA LEU A 166 -22.00 8.46 16.93
C LEU A 166 -21.57 9.59 16.00
N GLN A 167 -20.97 10.62 16.56
CA GLN A 167 -20.37 11.67 15.73
C GLN A 167 -19.11 11.14 15.06
N ALA A 168 -19.07 11.18 13.75
CA ALA A 168 -17.93 10.73 12.95
C ALA A 168 -16.80 11.77 12.91
N VAL A 169 -17.06 13.00 13.37
CA VAL A 169 -16.09 14.10 13.40
C VAL A 169 -15.96 14.58 14.84
N ALA A 170 -14.76 14.65 15.36
CA ALA A 170 -14.50 15.08 16.73
C ALA A 170 -15.07 16.47 17.05
N ALA A 171 -15.04 17.40 16.08
CA ALA A 171 -15.62 18.74 16.23
C ALA A 171 -17.15 18.75 16.46
N ASN A 172 -17.85 17.67 16.12
CA ASN A 172 -19.28 17.52 16.33
C ASN A 172 -19.62 16.74 17.62
N ALA A 173 -18.63 16.21 18.31
CA ALA A 173 -18.80 15.56 19.60
C ALA A 173 -19.08 16.57 20.69
N THR A 174 -19.71 16.13 21.80
CA THR A 174 -19.81 16.94 23.00
C THR A 174 -18.42 17.19 23.56
N LEU A 175 -18.02 18.47 23.60
CA LEU A 175 -16.75 18.95 24.08
C LEU A 175 -16.94 19.80 25.32
N LEU A 176 -16.10 19.61 26.34
CA LEU A 176 -16.02 20.47 27.49
C LEU A 176 -14.67 21.19 27.51
N VAL A 177 -14.70 22.49 27.77
CA VAL A 177 -13.49 23.31 27.97
C VAL A 177 -13.44 23.73 29.43
N THR A 178 -12.40 23.31 30.14
CA THR A 178 -12.25 23.53 31.57
C THR A 178 -10.94 24.29 31.84
N PRO A 179 -10.96 25.59 32.13
CA PRO A 179 -9.79 26.36 32.56
C PRO A 179 -9.44 26.09 34.01
N PHE A 180 -8.14 26.05 34.33
CA PHE A 180 -7.65 25.89 35.70
C PHE A 180 -6.25 26.51 35.89
N THR A 181 -5.83 26.69 37.14
CA THR A 181 -4.52 27.23 37.47
C THR A 181 -3.72 26.24 38.30
N ILE A 182 -2.45 26.07 37.98
CA ILE A 182 -1.46 25.34 38.78
C ILE A 182 -0.59 26.34 39.50
N GLU A 183 -0.55 26.27 40.81
CA GLU A 183 0.17 27.25 41.67
C GLU A 183 1.69 27.02 41.66
N GLU A 184 2.17 25.77 41.57
CA GLU A 184 3.59 25.41 41.64
C GLU A 184 3.95 24.37 40.60
N ASP A 185 5.17 24.42 40.04
CA ASP A 185 5.69 23.43 39.08
C ASP A 185 5.60 22.00 39.63
N GLY A 186 5.17 21.06 38.79
CA GLY A 186 4.92 19.68 39.16
C GLY A 186 3.54 19.44 39.78
N GLY A 187 2.66 20.45 39.76
CA GLY A 187 1.31 20.35 40.28
C GLY A 187 0.42 19.36 39.58
N ALA A 188 -0.76 19.15 40.15
CA ALA A 188 -1.73 18.20 39.59
C ALA A 188 -3.13 18.81 39.51
N VAL A 189 -3.93 18.31 38.54
CA VAL A 189 -5.35 18.61 38.40
C VAL A 189 -6.14 17.32 38.32
N GLU A 190 -7.35 17.32 38.84
CA GLU A 190 -8.28 16.19 38.79
C GLU A 190 -9.62 16.61 38.20
N LEU A 191 -10.08 15.90 37.16
CA LEU A 191 -11.43 15.98 36.64
C LEU A 191 -12.18 14.70 36.99
N GLU A 192 -13.25 14.79 37.78
CA GLU A 192 -14.12 13.67 38.10
C GLU A 192 -15.39 13.75 37.22
N PHE A 193 -15.66 12.70 36.45
CA PHE A 193 -16.84 12.53 35.61
C PHE A 193 -17.85 11.64 36.31
N ILE A 194 -19.06 12.14 36.52
CA ILE A 194 -20.06 11.52 37.39
C ILE A 194 -21.38 11.38 36.68
N THR A 195 -22.02 10.21 36.77
CA THR A 195 -23.43 10.02 36.41
C THR A 195 -24.22 9.54 37.62
N SER A 196 -25.47 9.93 37.74
CA SER A 196 -26.36 9.56 38.87
C SER A 196 -27.81 9.39 38.38
N GLU A 197 -28.53 8.43 38.98
CA GLU A 197 -29.97 8.24 38.72
C GLU A 197 -30.80 9.50 39.05
N ASP A 198 -30.35 10.32 39.99
CA ASP A 198 -31.04 11.52 40.44
C ASP A 198 -30.84 12.74 39.50
N GLN A 199 -30.00 12.63 38.45
CA GLN A 199 -29.79 13.71 37.52
C GLN A 199 -31.00 13.89 36.58
N PRO A 200 -31.39 15.14 36.30
CA PRO A 200 -32.45 15.42 35.32
C PRO A 200 -32.12 14.84 33.95
N GLY A 201 -33.00 14.01 33.40
CA GLY A 201 -32.76 13.36 32.09
C GLY A 201 -31.98 12.03 32.15
N ALA A 202 -31.61 11.56 33.36
CA ALA A 202 -31.04 10.24 33.53
C ALA A 202 -32.06 9.15 33.14
N PRO A 203 -31.67 8.12 32.37
CA PRO A 203 -32.51 6.98 32.04
C PRO A 203 -32.83 6.16 33.30
N ASP A 204 -33.97 5.50 33.34
CA ASP A 204 -34.31 4.61 34.44
C ASP A 204 -33.29 3.46 34.57
N ASN A 205 -32.94 3.10 35.80
CA ASN A 205 -32.02 1.98 36.02
C ASN A 205 -32.61 0.67 35.47
N GLY A 206 -31.88 0.00 34.60
CA GLY A 206 -32.38 -1.18 33.91
C GLY A 206 -33.21 -0.91 32.63
N GLN A 207 -33.36 0.33 32.22
CA GLN A 207 -33.94 0.66 30.90
C GLN A 207 -33.12 -0.02 29.81
N ALA A 208 -33.81 -0.72 28.90
CA ALA A 208 -33.15 -1.38 27.79
C ALA A 208 -32.39 -0.35 26.93
N ASN A 209 -31.16 -0.65 26.62
CA ASN A 209 -30.26 0.18 25.81
C ASN A 209 -29.84 1.52 26.45
N ALA A 210 -29.93 1.67 27.76
CA ALA A 210 -29.40 2.85 28.46
C ALA A 210 -27.86 2.74 28.65
N PHE A 211 -27.19 3.87 28.41
CA PHE A 211 -25.75 4.03 28.73
C PHE A 211 -25.68 4.89 30.01
N THR A 212 -25.60 4.24 31.16
CA THR A 212 -25.70 4.90 32.46
C THR A 212 -24.37 5.38 33.01
N ALA A 213 -23.27 4.83 32.53
CA ALA A 213 -21.92 5.15 33.01
C ALA A 213 -21.41 6.48 32.40
N PRO A 214 -20.52 7.22 33.09
CA PRO A 214 -19.78 8.31 32.50
C PRO A 214 -18.83 7.79 31.40
N LEU A 215 -18.48 8.63 30.43
CA LEU A 215 -17.59 8.28 29.33
C LEU A 215 -16.64 9.43 28.95
N LEU A 216 -15.47 9.07 28.42
CA LEU A 216 -14.45 9.99 27.91
C LEU A 216 -13.74 9.32 26.72
N ASN A 217 -13.69 9.99 25.58
CA ASN A 217 -13.03 9.50 24.37
C ASN A 217 -11.55 9.91 24.32
N GLY A 218 -11.25 11.13 24.73
CA GLY A 218 -9.92 11.68 24.76
C GLY A 218 -9.89 13.08 25.33
N PHE A 219 -8.73 13.70 25.38
CA PHE A 219 -8.56 15.05 25.90
C PHE A 219 -7.40 15.81 25.26
N GLU A 220 -7.48 17.13 25.34
CA GLU A 220 -6.40 18.03 24.92
C GLU A 220 -6.05 19.00 26.07
N LEU A 221 -4.77 19.15 26.34
CA LEU A 221 -4.24 20.10 27.33
C LEU A 221 -3.60 21.27 26.60
N ASN A 222 -3.96 22.50 27.01
CA ASN A 222 -3.40 23.77 26.51
C ASN A 222 -3.49 23.96 25.01
N THR A 223 -4.39 23.29 24.37
CA THR A 223 -4.74 23.54 22.97
C THR A 223 -5.72 24.71 22.86
N ALA A 224 -5.80 25.33 21.71
CA ALA A 224 -6.74 26.41 21.51
C ALA A 224 -8.21 25.92 21.62
N ASP A 225 -9.11 26.79 22.08
CA ASP A 225 -10.55 26.49 22.19
C ASP A 225 -11.16 26.24 20.81
N ILE A 226 -11.45 24.97 20.47
CA ILE A 226 -11.99 24.60 19.18
C ILE A 226 -13.43 25.12 18.94
N THR A 227 -14.14 25.55 19.98
CA THR A 227 -15.51 26.11 19.82
C THR A 227 -15.52 27.48 19.17
N VAL A 228 -14.39 28.17 19.17
CA VAL A 228 -14.17 29.48 18.53
C VAL A 228 -13.24 29.42 17.34
N GLN A 229 -12.86 28.23 16.90
CA GLN A 229 -12.01 28.00 15.72
C GLN A 229 -12.81 27.52 14.51
N ALA A 230 -12.35 27.86 13.32
CA ALA A 230 -12.84 27.23 12.07
C ALA A 230 -12.65 25.71 12.13
N LYS A 231 -13.57 24.96 11.54
CA LYS A 231 -13.62 23.50 11.61
C LYS A 231 -13.94 22.87 10.25
N GLU A 232 -13.85 21.53 10.19
CA GLU A 232 -14.19 20.74 9.01
C GLU A 232 -13.39 21.20 7.76
N PRO A 233 -12.05 21.15 7.82
CA PRO A 233 -11.22 21.57 6.69
C PRO A 233 -11.38 20.64 5.50
N TYR A 234 -11.35 21.19 4.29
CA TYR A 234 -11.14 20.47 3.06
C TYR A 234 -9.98 21.11 2.28
N PRO A 235 -8.96 20.39 1.86
CA PRO A 235 -8.68 18.96 2.18
C PRO A 235 -8.68 18.74 3.70
N ALA A 236 -9.00 17.51 4.11
CA ALA A 236 -8.98 17.13 5.52
C ALA A 236 -7.56 17.31 6.09
N SER A 237 -7.46 17.66 7.37
CA SER A 237 -6.12 17.80 7.97
C SER A 237 -5.37 16.48 7.97
N GLY A 238 -4.14 16.49 7.45
CA GLY A 238 -3.33 15.29 7.27
C GLY A 238 -3.67 14.47 6.03
N ASP A 239 -4.52 14.98 5.13
CA ASP A 239 -4.82 14.32 3.86
C ASP A 239 -3.57 14.26 2.97
N MET A 240 -3.07 13.03 2.74
CA MET A 240 -1.90 12.76 1.90
C MET A 240 -2.28 12.47 0.43
N HIS A 241 -3.58 12.50 0.11
CA HIS A 241 -4.13 12.16 -1.20
C HIS A 241 -5.05 13.27 -1.73
N ALA A 242 -4.81 14.52 -1.32
CA ALA A 242 -5.67 15.63 -1.69
C ALA A 242 -5.77 15.81 -3.21
N ASP A 243 -6.99 15.89 -3.73
CA ASP A 243 -7.24 16.10 -5.16
C ASP A 243 -6.84 17.52 -5.56
N CYS A 244 -5.59 17.66 -5.97
CA CYS A 244 -5.00 18.89 -6.47
C CYS A 244 -4.60 18.77 -7.94
N ASP A 245 -5.27 17.94 -8.71
CA ASP A 245 -4.97 17.72 -10.12
C ASP A 245 -5.02 19.06 -10.89
N GLY A 246 -4.00 19.27 -11.73
CA GLY A 246 -3.81 20.57 -12.37
C GLY A 246 -3.15 21.64 -11.48
N GLY A 247 -2.61 21.27 -10.30
CA GLY A 247 -1.84 22.15 -9.43
C GLY A 247 -2.67 23.17 -8.68
N THR A 248 -3.96 22.94 -8.45
CA THR A 248 -4.86 23.83 -7.72
C THR A 248 -5.80 23.06 -6.79
N VAL A 249 -6.20 23.70 -5.68
CA VAL A 249 -7.29 23.17 -4.82
C VAL A 249 -8.10 24.33 -4.23
N THR A 250 -9.38 24.12 -4.02
CA THR A 250 -10.22 25.06 -3.28
C THR A 250 -10.33 24.57 -1.84
N LEU A 251 -9.63 25.28 -0.95
CA LEU A 251 -9.75 25.09 0.49
C LEU A 251 -11.17 25.46 0.92
N SER A 252 -11.75 24.70 1.83
CA SER A 252 -13.02 25.06 2.46
C SER A 252 -13.04 24.70 3.93
N TRP A 253 -13.88 25.39 4.69
CA TRP A 253 -14.05 25.19 6.13
C TRP A 253 -15.47 25.58 6.56
N THR A 254 -15.84 25.16 7.75
CA THR A 254 -17.04 25.63 8.44
C THR A 254 -16.65 26.65 9.49
N ALA A 255 -17.31 27.80 9.50
CA ALA A 255 -17.10 28.82 10.51
C ALA A 255 -17.37 28.30 11.94
N ALA A 256 -16.63 28.80 12.91
CA ALA A 256 -16.79 28.37 14.31
C ALA A 256 -18.23 28.52 14.81
N ASN A 257 -18.82 29.69 14.56
CA ASN A 257 -20.19 30.01 14.97
C ASN A 257 -20.71 31.24 14.20
N ASP A 258 -21.94 31.63 14.44
CA ASP A 258 -22.65 32.74 13.77
C ASP A 258 -22.20 34.16 14.20
N ARG A 259 -21.29 34.28 15.16
CA ARG A 259 -20.72 35.57 15.60
C ARG A 259 -19.45 35.95 14.83
N VAL A 260 -18.96 35.07 13.98
CA VAL A 260 -17.82 35.35 13.11
C VAL A 260 -18.21 36.40 12.08
N VAL A 261 -17.38 37.43 11.88
CA VAL A 261 -17.63 38.48 10.87
C VAL A 261 -16.66 38.45 9.71
N LYS A 262 -15.48 37.85 9.91
CA LYS A 262 -14.47 37.63 8.86
C LYS A 262 -13.63 36.40 9.16
N HIS A 263 -13.03 35.88 8.10
CA HIS A 263 -11.99 34.85 8.12
C HIS A 263 -10.66 35.44 7.68
N ARG A 264 -9.54 35.05 8.30
CA ARG A 264 -8.19 35.34 7.82
C ARG A 264 -7.49 34.05 7.45
N VAL A 265 -7.14 33.87 6.17
CA VAL A 265 -6.62 32.63 5.64
C VAL A 265 -5.10 32.68 5.55
N TYR A 266 -4.46 31.65 6.04
CA TYR A 266 -3.02 31.41 5.94
C TYR A 266 -2.77 30.17 5.06
N PHE A 267 -1.75 30.25 4.19
CA PHE A 267 -1.40 29.14 3.32
C PHE A 267 0.08 29.21 2.96
N GLU A 268 0.87 28.17 3.29
CA GLU A 268 2.32 28.13 3.07
C GLU A 268 2.82 26.69 2.79
N LYS A 269 4.08 26.62 2.33
CA LYS A 269 4.78 25.36 2.02
C LYS A 269 5.58 24.81 3.20
N SER A 270 5.79 25.60 4.23
CA SER A 270 6.51 25.19 5.42
C SER A 270 5.90 25.85 6.66
N GLU A 271 6.03 25.21 7.80
CA GLU A 271 5.60 25.75 9.07
C GLU A 271 6.39 27.02 9.45
N ALA A 272 7.66 27.08 9.07
CA ALA A 272 8.52 28.25 9.33
C ALA A 272 8.06 29.49 8.56
N ASP A 273 7.66 29.36 7.30
CA ASP A 273 7.13 30.45 6.49
C ASP A 273 5.78 30.93 7.00
N PHE A 274 5.00 30.02 7.55
CA PHE A 274 3.70 30.26 8.15
C PHE A 274 3.74 31.29 9.30
N LEU A 275 4.82 31.32 10.07
CA LEU A 275 5.02 32.22 11.21
C LEU A 275 5.53 33.60 10.82
N ASN A 276 6.04 33.79 9.61
CA ASN A 276 6.78 34.99 9.22
C ASN A 276 6.00 36.00 8.34
N GLU A 277 4.86 35.61 7.79
CA GLU A 277 4.13 36.46 6.87
C GLU A 277 3.19 37.45 7.59
N THR A 278 3.24 38.71 7.16
CA THR A 278 2.53 39.81 7.81
C THR A 278 1.23 40.21 7.13
N THR A 279 0.98 39.75 5.90
CA THR A 279 -0.21 40.09 5.12
C THR A 279 -0.98 38.84 4.72
N ARG A 280 -2.23 38.75 5.14
CA ARG A 280 -3.10 37.60 4.87
C ARG A 280 -4.42 38.07 4.27
N PRO A 281 -5.01 37.32 3.34
CA PRO A 281 -6.34 37.66 2.83
C PRO A 281 -7.38 37.58 3.93
N GLU A 282 -8.19 38.63 4.07
CA GLU A 282 -9.40 38.63 4.90
C GLU A 282 -10.62 38.46 4.01
N LEU A 283 -11.47 37.51 4.38
CA LEU A 283 -12.70 37.15 3.66
C LEU A 283 -13.92 37.47 4.54
N PRO A 284 -15.06 37.88 3.98
CA PRO A 284 -16.30 38.07 4.74
C PRO A 284 -16.80 36.71 5.28
N ALA A 285 -17.59 36.75 6.36
CA ALA A 285 -18.04 35.56 7.09
C ALA A 285 -18.80 34.53 6.22
N GLU A 286 -19.45 34.97 5.16
CA GLU A 286 -20.19 34.12 4.22
C GLU A 286 -19.26 33.40 3.22
N GLN A 287 -18.02 33.80 3.12
CA GLN A 287 -17.03 33.17 2.20
C GLN A 287 -16.14 32.20 2.95
N THR A 288 -16.52 30.96 3.00
CA THR A 288 -15.81 29.87 3.67
C THR A 288 -14.98 29.02 2.69
N THR A 289 -14.53 29.62 1.59
CA THR A 289 -13.69 28.97 0.58
C THR A 289 -12.58 29.88 0.09
N TYR A 290 -11.41 29.28 -0.23
CA TYR A 290 -10.26 29.98 -0.77
C TYR A 290 -9.46 29.08 -1.73
N THR A 291 -9.29 29.52 -2.99
CA THR A 291 -8.55 28.73 -3.98
C THR A 291 -7.07 29.06 -3.95
N VAL A 292 -6.24 28.04 -3.86
CA VAL A 292 -4.78 28.10 -3.93
C VAL A 292 -4.25 27.37 -5.17
N GLY A 293 -3.10 27.77 -5.65
CA GLY A 293 -2.52 27.24 -6.88
C GLY A 293 -1.00 27.10 -6.82
N ASN A 294 -0.41 26.65 -7.93
CA ASN A 294 1.02 26.30 -8.05
C ASN A 294 1.43 25.21 -7.06
N LEU A 295 0.52 24.24 -6.85
CA LEU A 295 0.75 23.12 -5.97
C LEU A 295 1.67 22.10 -6.66
N TYR A 296 2.51 21.47 -5.86
CA TYR A 296 3.45 20.44 -6.30
C TYR A 296 3.36 19.24 -5.36
N SER A 297 3.25 18.03 -5.92
CA SER A 297 3.01 16.78 -5.18
C SER A 297 4.14 16.39 -4.21
N GLY A 298 5.35 16.89 -4.43
CA GLY A 298 6.49 16.70 -3.52
C GLY A 298 6.40 17.50 -2.21
N ASN A 299 5.50 18.47 -2.10
CA ASN A 299 5.37 19.35 -0.94
C ASN A 299 4.18 18.97 -0.05
N THR A 300 4.36 19.09 1.26
CA THR A 300 3.27 19.23 2.21
C THR A 300 2.93 20.71 2.36
N TYR A 301 1.64 21.03 2.35
CA TYR A 301 1.15 22.39 2.52
C TYR A 301 0.50 22.55 3.89
N TYR A 302 0.70 23.73 4.48
CA TYR A 302 0.19 24.13 5.78
C TYR A 302 -0.82 25.24 5.58
N TRP A 303 -1.97 25.18 6.23
CA TRP A 303 -2.96 26.23 6.17
C TRP A 303 -3.76 26.34 7.46
N ARG A 304 -4.35 27.52 7.68
CA ARG A 304 -5.10 27.87 8.86
C ARG A 304 -6.12 28.96 8.54
N VAL A 305 -7.20 28.98 9.28
CA VAL A 305 -8.20 30.05 9.22
C VAL A 305 -8.39 30.62 10.63
N ASP A 306 -8.02 31.90 10.80
CA ASP A 306 -8.31 32.64 12.01
C ASP A 306 -9.69 33.28 11.88
N GLU A 307 -10.50 33.17 12.93
CA GLU A 307 -11.84 33.74 13.01
C GLU A 307 -11.80 35.13 13.65
N ILE A 308 -12.41 36.12 13.00
CA ILE A 308 -12.48 37.50 13.46
C ILE A 308 -13.93 37.80 13.89
N TYR A 309 -14.10 38.27 15.12
CA TYR A 309 -15.36 38.57 15.74
C TYR A 309 -15.71 40.07 15.67
N GLU A 310 -16.98 40.45 15.90
CA GLU A 310 -17.49 41.81 15.79
C GLU A 310 -16.77 42.78 16.73
N ASP A 311 -16.34 42.34 17.90
CA ASP A 311 -15.56 43.14 18.88
C ASP A 311 -14.08 43.31 18.49
N GLY A 312 -13.65 42.73 17.36
CA GLY A 312 -12.29 42.77 16.88
C GLY A 312 -11.40 41.69 17.49
N THR A 313 -11.94 40.79 18.30
CA THR A 313 -11.21 39.62 18.81
C THR A 313 -10.88 38.68 17.64
N VAL A 314 -9.66 38.14 17.64
CA VAL A 314 -9.19 37.18 16.67
C VAL A 314 -8.97 35.84 17.39
N SER A 315 -9.66 34.77 16.99
CA SER A 315 -9.40 33.43 17.41
C SER A 315 -8.49 32.76 16.42
N GLU A 316 -7.32 32.36 16.86
CA GLU A 316 -6.34 31.64 16.05
C GLU A 316 -6.86 30.24 15.76
N GLY A 317 -6.90 29.84 14.48
CA GLY A 317 -7.35 28.54 14.02
C GLY A 317 -6.34 27.41 14.26
N ALA A 318 -6.79 26.19 14.14
CA ALA A 318 -5.90 25.03 14.07
C ALA A 318 -5.09 25.06 12.76
N VAL A 319 -3.85 24.62 12.81
CA VAL A 319 -3.03 24.44 11.61
C VAL A 319 -3.40 23.08 11.01
N TRP A 320 -3.84 23.11 9.76
CA TRP A 320 -4.17 21.95 8.97
C TRP A 320 -3.09 21.72 7.91
N THR A 321 -2.90 20.46 7.52
CA THR A 321 -1.93 20.08 6.50
C THR A 321 -2.58 19.20 5.44
N PHE A 322 -2.05 19.27 4.22
CA PHE A 322 -2.36 18.29 3.17
C PHE A 322 -1.19 18.15 2.21
N LYS A 323 -1.17 17.05 1.48
CA LYS A 323 -0.24 16.80 0.39
C LYS A 323 -1.04 16.50 -0.88
N PRO A 324 -0.73 17.15 -2.02
CA PRO A 324 -1.34 16.78 -3.29
C PRO A 324 -1.07 15.32 -3.64
N ARG A 325 -2.09 14.62 -4.13
CA ARG A 325 -1.93 13.25 -4.58
C ARG A 325 -0.97 13.15 -5.76
N GLN A 326 -0.22 12.04 -5.80
CA GLN A 326 0.64 11.65 -6.89
C GLN A 326 0.38 10.18 -7.21
N LEU A 327 0.49 9.78 -8.47
CA LEU A 327 0.45 8.38 -8.82
C LEU A 327 1.55 7.60 -8.08
N ALA A 328 1.29 6.35 -7.76
CA ALA A 328 2.27 5.47 -7.12
C ALA A 328 3.48 5.22 -8.05
N PHE A 329 3.24 5.11 -9.33
CA PHE A 329 4.19 5.02 -10.45
C PHE A 329 3.42 5.36 -11.75
N PRO A 330 4.08 5.64 -12.89
CA PRO A 330 3.42 6.12 -14.11
C PRO A 330 2.25 5.27 -14.61
N GLU A 331 2.32 3.95 -14.52
CA GLU A 331 1.27 3.02 -14.97
C GLU A 331 0.31 2.58 -13.84
N ALA A 332 0.33 3.26 -12.69
CA ALA A 332 -0.60 2.97 -11.60
C ALA A 332 -2.03 3.33 -11.98
N GLU A 333 -2.92 2.36 -11.94
CA GLU A 333 -4.33 2.50 -12.32
C GLU A 333 -5.28 2.11 -11.17
N GLY A 334 -6.57 2.37 -11.34
CA GLY A 334 -7.59 1.99 -10.38
C GLY A 334 -7.64 2.87 -9.12
N TYR A 335 -8.29 2.35 -8.08
CA TYR A 335 -8.54 3.11 -6.85
C TYR A 335 -7.32 3.26 -5.95
N GLY A 336 -6.36 2.32 -6.02
CA GLY A 336 -5.09 2.36 -5.26
C GLY A 336 -3.97 3.15 -5.93
N ARG A 337 -4.22 3.77 -7.08
CA ARG A 337 -3.20 4.44 -7.91
C ARG A 337 -2.45 5.57 -7.23
N PHE A 338 -2.96 6.09 -6.11
CA PHE A 338 -2.36 7.18 -5.35
C PHE A 338 -1.65 6.74 -4.07
N ALA A 339 -1.32 5.43 -3.94
CA ALA A 339 -0.52 4.96 -2.83
C ALA A 339 0.80 5.73 -2.74
N GLN A 340 1.15 6.21 -1.53
CA GLN A 340 2.35 7.03 -1.32
C GLN A 340 3.63 6.19 -1.34
N GLY A 341 3.57 4.95 -0.86
CA GLY A 341 4.75 4.13 -0.71
C GLY A 341 5.79 4.76 0.20
N GLY A 342 7.05 4.49 -0.10
CA GLY A 342 8.20 5.04 0.62
C GLY A 342 8.65 6.43 0.17
N ARG A 343 7.90 7.09 -0.72
CA ARG A 343 8.27 8.39 -1.30
C ARG A 343 8.56 9.44 -0.22
N GLY A 344 9.72 10.09 -0.32
CA GLY A 344 10.18 11.09 0.65
C GLY A 344 10.80 10.50 1.91
N GLY A 345 10.84 9.17 2.04
CA GLY A 345 11.46 8.45 3.14
C GLY A 345 12.90 8.01 2.85
N SER A 346 13.40 7.08 3.63
CA SER A 346 14.73 6.48 3.47
C SER A 346 14.72 5.32 2.48
N VAL A 347 15.91 4.86 2.09
CA VAL A 347 16.10 3.60 1.36
C VAL A 347 16.56 2.52 2.34
N TYR A 348 15.96 1.35 2.23
CA TYR A 348 16.31 0.19 3.04
C TYR A 348 16.80 -0.95 2.16
N HIS A 349 18.05 -1.38 2.37
CA HIS A 349 18.71 -2.42 1.60
C HIS A 349 18.50 -3.80 2.23
N VAL A 350 17.93 -4.73 1.47
CA VAL A 350 17.88 -6.15 1.83
C VAL A 350 19.14 -6.81 1.31
N THR A 351 20.05 -7.13 2.24
CA THR A 351 21.36 -7.69 1.97
C THR A 351 21.51 -9.15 2.41
N SER A 352 20.43 -9.72 2.99
CA SER A 352 20.42 -11.07 3.54
C SER A 352 19.10 -11.79 3.29
N LEU A 353 19.17 -13.07 2.97
CA LEU A 353 18.03 -13.97 2.81
C LEU A 353 17.49 -14.52 4.15
N SER A 354 18.09 -14.16 5.30
CA SER A 354 17.62 -14.58 6.62
C SER A 354 16.22 -14.03 6.94
N ASN A 355 15.44 -14.81 7.69
CA ASN A 355 14.14 -14.37 8.25
C ASN A 355 14.27 -13.77 9.67
N ASP A 356 15.46 -13.52 10.15
CA ASP A 356 15.66 -12.83 11.43
C ASP A 356 15.15 -11.39 11.33
N SER A 357 14.74 -10.79 12.46
CA SER A 357 14.33 -9.39 12.50
C SER A 357 15.52 -8.51 12.91
N VAL A 358 16.50 -8.39 12.02
CA VAL A 358 17.72 -7.59 12.19
C VAL A 358 17.99 -6.73 10.95
N PRO A 359 18.72 -5.61 11.07
CA PRO A 359 19.06 -4.79 9.92
C PRO A 359 19.68 -5.60 8.77
N GLY A 360 19.29 -5.30 7.53
CA GLY A 360 19.66 -6.00 6.31
C GLY A 360 18.74 -7.17 5.92
N THR A 361 17.73 -7.51 6.73
CA THR A 361 16.73 -8.53 6.39
C THR A 361 15.40 -7.93 5.95
N LEU A 362 14.67 -8.61 5.08
CA LEU A 362 13.36 -8.15 4.62
C LEU A 362 12.39 -7.92 5.78
N LYS A 363 12.29 -8.86 6.72
CA LYS A 363 11.37 -8.77 7.85
C LYS A 363 11.59 -7.51 8.69
N TYR A 364 12.84 -7.13 8.92
CA TYR A 364 13.16 -5.89 9.64
C TYR A 364 12.65 -4.67 8.87
N GLY A 365 12.89 -4.58 7.56
CA GLY A 365 12.39 -3.50 6.72
C GLY A 365 10.86 -3.41 6.73
N LEU A 366 10.15 -4.52 6.55
CA LEU A 366 8.67 -4.53 6.56
C LEU A 366 8.04 -4.03 7.88
N LEU A 367 8.80 -4.01 8.97
CA LEU A 367 8.34 -3.64 10.31
C LEU A 367 8.86 -2.27 10.79
N LEU A 368 9.67 -1.57 10.01
CA LEU A 368 10.07 -0.19 10.30
C LEU A 368 8.85 0.74 10.25
N ASN A 369 8.79 1.66 11.21
CA ASN A 369 7.63 2.55 11.38
C ASN A 369 7.84 3.95 10.75
N GLU A 370 8.67 4.03 9.74
CA GLU A 370 8.96 5.26 8.99
C GLU A 370 8.79 5.02 7.50
N PRO A 371 8.43 6.02 6.69
CA PRO A 371 8.35 5.85 5.24
C PRO A 371 9.70 5.42 4.66
N HIS A 372 9.72 4.39 3.81
CA HIS A 372 10.95 3.94 3.17
C HIS A 372 10.68 3.06 1.94
N THR A 373 11.67 3.03 1.05
CA THR A 373 11.69 2.14 -0.11
C THR A 373 12.63 0.97 0.16
N ILE A 374 12.12 -0.25 0.06
CA ILE A 374 12.89 -1.49 0.19
C ILE A 374 13.44 -1.88 -1.17
N VAL A 375 14.76 -1.91 -1.28
CA VAL A 375 15.51 -2.42 -2.44
C VAL A 375 16.26 -3.69 -2.06
N PHE A 376 16.59 -4.51 -3.05
CA PHE A 376 17.23 -5.82 -2.83
C PHE A 376 18.60 -5.85 -3.47
N ASP A 377 19.63 -6.02 -2.64
CA ASP A 377 21.02 -6.24 -3.07
C ASP A 377 21.34 -7.73 -3.21
N VAL A 378 20.38 -8.59 -2.93
CA VAL A 378 20.51 -10.04 -2.98
C VAL A 378 19.32 -10.65 -3.74
N SER A 379 19.59 -11.70 -4.52
CA SER A 379 18.57 -12.59 -5.08
C SER A 379 18.52 -13.92 -4.33
N GLY A 380 17.40 -14.61 -4.44
CA GLY A 380 17.24 -15.93 -3.84
C GLY A 380 15.90 -16.13 -3.15
N VAL A 381 15.86 -17.09 -2.22
CA VAL A 381 14.64 -17.44 -1.46
C VAL A 381 14.76 -16.94 -0.03
N ILE A 382 13.77 -16.15 0.41
CA ILE A 382 13.57 -15.82 1.83
C ILE A 382 12.46 -16.72 2.37
N ASP A 383 12.80 -17.64 3.28
CA ASP A 383 11.84 -18.54 3.92
C ASP A 383 11.24 -17.87 5.17
N LEU A 384 10.00 -17.38 5.07
CA LEU A 384 9.31 -16.64 6.13
C LEU A 384 8.68 -17.53 7.21
N GLY A 385 8.78 -18.85 7.09
CA GLY A 385 8.35 -19.79 8.13
C GLY A 385 6.85 -19.75 8.47
N PHE A 386 6.00 -19.32 7.55
CA PHE A 386 4.55 -19.13 7.72
C PHE A 386 4.16 -18.06 8.75
N GLU A 387 5.09 -17.25 9.20
CA GLU A 387 4.80 -16.15 10.11
C GLU A 387 3.87 -15.11 9.44
N ALA A 388 2.85 -14.66 10.18
CA ALA A 388 1.99 -13.59 9.73
C ALA A 388 2.69 -12.24 9.92
N ILE A 389 3.06 -11.59 8.82
CA ILE A 389 3.73 -10.29 8.82
C ILE A 389 2.75 -9.25 8.30
N PHE A 390 2.41 -8.28 9.13
CA PHE A 390 1.64 -7.10 8.75
C PHE A 390 2.61 -5.94 8.53
N THR A 391 2.75 -5.51 7.30
CA THR A 391 3.68 -4.42 6.99
C THR A 391 3.23 -3.12 7.61
N LYS A 392 4.18 -2.26 7.95
CA LYS A 392 3.88 -0.89 8.35
C LYS A 392 3.39 -0.08 7.14
N PRO A 393 2.73 1.06 7.36
CA PRO A 393 2.31 1.92 6.27
C PRO A 393 3.49 2.65 5.61
N ASN A 394 3.25 3.19 4.41
CA ASN A 394 4.20 4.01 3.67
C ASN A 394 5.49 3.28 3.29
N ILE A 395 5.35 2.05 2.77
CA ILE A 395 6.48 1.24 2.30
C ILE A 395 6.34 0.97 0.80
N THR A 396 7.41 1.18 0.05
CA THR A 396 7.56 0.63 -1.30
C THR A 396 8.42 -0.64 -1.25
N ILE A 397 7.91 -1.77 -1.74
CA ILE A 397 8.66 -3.01 -1.90
C ILE A 397 8.99 -3.16 -3.39
N ALA A 398 10.23 -2.85 -3.76
CA ALA A 398 10.69 -2.82 -5.14
C ALA A 398 11.51 -4.08 -5.50
N ALA A 399 10.82 -5.22 -5.70
CA ALA A 399 11.52 -6.50 -5.94
C ALA A 399 12.18 -6.59 -7.32
N GLN A 400 11.87 -5.69 -8.26
CA GLN A 400 12.59 -5.56 -9.54
C GLN A 400 14.04 -5.12 -9.39
N THR A 401 14.45 -4.59 -8.22
CA THR A 401 15.84 -4.21 -7.94
C THR A 401 16.76 -5.40 -7.67
N ALA A 402 16.18 -6.56 -7.32
CA ALA A 402 16.97 -7.74 -6.98
C ALA A 402 17.81 -8.23 -8.17
N PRO A 403 19.08 -8.63 -7.95
CA PRO A 403 19.90 -9.19 -9.03
C PRO A 403 19.40 -10.55 -9.51
N GLY A 404 20.04 -11.09 -10.55
CA GLY A 404 19.84 -12.45 -11.05
C GLY A 404 18.37 -12.81 -11.32
N LYS A 405 17.89 -13.91 -10.72
CA LYS A 405 16.52 -14.38 -10.88
C LYS A 405 15.48 -13.58 -10.05
N GLY A 406 15.94 -12.64 -9.23
CA GLY A 406 15.06 -11.87 -8.35
C GLY A 406 14.82 -12.53 -6.99
N ILE A 407 13.76 -12.11 -6.30
CA ILE A 407 13.44 -12.58 -4.95
C ILE A 407 12.19 -13.45 -4.93
N CYS A 408 12.20 -14.54 -4.16
CA CYS A 408 11.07 -15.40 -3.90
C CYS A 408 10.81 -15.50 -2.38
N LEU A 409 9.61 -15.17 -1.93
CA LEU A 409 9.20 -15.27 -0.53
C LEU A 409 8.51 -16.61 -0.32
N LYS A 410 9.24 -17.57 0.27
CA LYS A 410 8.76 -18.90 0.60
C LYS A 410 8.04 -18.89 1.95
N ALA A 411 7.06 -19.78 2.13
CA ALA A 411 6.22 -19.85 3.33
C ALA A 411 5.59 -18.49 3.68
N SER A 412 5.23 -17.71 2.65
CA SER A 412 4.74 -16.34 2.76
C SER A 412 3.38 -16.27 3.43
N ASN A 413 3.19 -15.24 4.25
CA ASN A 413 1.93 -14.84 4.87
C ASN A 413 1.99 -13.34 5.18
N ILE A 414 2.26 -12.54 4.14
CA ILE A 414 2.41 -11.09 4.27
C ILE A 414 1.08 -10.39 4.02
N ASN A 415 0.68 -9.49 4.91
CA ASN A 415 -0.42 -8.56 4.68
C ASN A 415 0.15 -7.17 4.43
N ILE A 416 -0.06 -6.67 3.22
CA ILE A 416 0.34 -5.33 2.78
C ILE A 416 -0.55 -4.31 3.49
N GLY A 417 0.07 -3.33 4.14
CA GLY A 417 -0.58 -2.27 4.91
C GLY A 417 -1.04 -1.10 4.05
N SER A 418 -1.51 -0.04 4.72
CA SER A 418 -1.97 1.19 4.05
C SER A 418 -0.83 1.98 3.43
N ASP A 419 -1.14 2.68 2.35
CA ASP A 419 -0.16 3.47 1.58
C ASP A 419 1.08 2.70 1.14
N ASN A 420 0.95 1.40 0.91
CA ASN A 420 2.06 0.58 0.45
C ASN A 420 2.00 0.31 -1.05
N ILE A 421 3.17 0.23 -1.64
CA ILE A 421 3.39 -0.17 -3.03
C ILE A 421 4.20 -1.47 -3.02
N ALA A 422 3.72 -2.53 -3.67
CA ALA A 422 4.47 -3.76 -3.84
C ALA A 422 4.56 -4.11 -5.33
N ARG A 423 5.78 -4.21 -5.87
CA ARG A 423 6.01 -4.49 -7.30
C ARG A 423 6.94 -5.68 -7.49
N PHE A 424 6.57 -6.58 -8.40
CA PHE A 424 7.35 -7.73 -8.87
C PHE A 424 7.71 -8.78 -7.80
N VAL A 425 7.02 -8.77 -6.65
CA VAL A 425 7.24 -9.72 -5.56
C VAL A 425 6.61 -11.09 -5.87
N ARG A 426 7.27 -12.16 -5.53
CA ARG A 426 6.76 -13.53 -5.61
C ARG A 426 6.43 -14.04 -4.22
N PHE A 427 5.14 -14.05 -3.87
CA PHE A 427 4.61 -14.55 -2.60
C PHE A 427 4.20 -16.02 -2.77
N LYS A 428 5.06 -16.97 -2.45
CA LYS A 428 4.78 -18.41 -2.55
C LYS A 428 4.62 -19.00 -1.16
N ARG A 429 3.40 -19.45 -0.80
CA ARG A 429 3.17 -20.01 0.53
C ARG A 429 3.68 -21.43 0.66
N GLY A 430 3.12 -22.38 -0.08
CA GLY A 430 3.40 -23.81 0.06
C GLY A 430 2.64 -24.46 1.22
N LEU A 431 2.65 -25.80 1.26
CA LEU A 431 1.90 -26.60 2.23
C LEU A 431 2.54 -26.60 3.64
N GLY A 432 3.86 -26.68 3.71
CA GLY A 432 4.55 -26.94 4.97
C GLY A 432 4.11 -28.28 5.56
N VAL A 433 3.40 -28.26 6.70
CA VAL A 433 2.86 -29.48 7.34
C VAL A 433 1.36 -29.57 7.11
N TYR A 434 0.91 -30.72 6.59
CA TYR A 434 -0.51 -31.00 6.34
C TYR A 434 -1.36 -30.77 7.58
N GLY A 435 -2.40 -29.96 7.44
CA GLY A 435 -3.35 -29.64 8.51
C GLY A 435 -2.87 -28.59 9.53
N GLU A 436 -1.65 -28.12 9.45
CA GLU A 436 -1.10 -27.17 10.42
C GLU A 436 -1.00 -25.74 9.88
N ASN A 437 -0.54 -25.56 8.64
CA ASN A 437 -0.18 -24.25 8.09
C ASN A 437 -1.28 -23.66 7.18
N THR A 438 -2.49 -23.48 7.72
CA THR A 438 -3.59 -22.84 7.00
C THR A 438 -3.37 -21.34 6.88
N GLY A 439 -3.52 -20.76 5.67
CA GLY A 439 -3.48 -19.32 5.47
C GLY A 439 -3.21 -18.88 4.04
N ASN A 440 -3.10 -17.57 3.86
CA ASN A 440 -2.93 -16.91 2.57
C ASN A 440 -1.44 -16.80 2.19
N ALA A 441 -1.15 -16.68 0.90
CA ALA A 441 0.21 -16.34 0.45
C ALA A 441 0.50 -14.85 0.68
N MET A 442 -0.49 -14.00 0.41
CA MET A 442 -0.42 -12.57 0.70
C MET A 442 -1.82 -11.99 0.91
N GLY A 443 -1.90 -10.78 1.44
CA GLY A 443 -3.14 -10.04 1.60
C GLY A 443 -2.95 -8.54 1.57
N MET A 444 -4.08 -7.83 1.48
CA MET A 444 -4.22 -6.39 1.63
C MET A 444 -5.35 -6.08 2.62
N SER A 445 -5.60 -7.00 3.57
CA SER A 445 -6.75 -6.89 4.46
C SER A 445 -6.63 -5.69 5.37
N GLY A 446 -7.66 -4.82 5.34
CA GLY A 446 -7.68 -3.57 6.11
C GLY A 446 -6.82 -2.45 5.54
N ALA A 447 -6.14 -2.65 4.42
CA ALA A 447 -5.32 -1.63 3.77
C ALA A 447 -6.17 -0.49 3.20
N ASP A 448 -5.59 0.70 3.15
CA ASP A 448 -6.14 1.89 2.53
C ASP A 448 -5.08 2.54 1.63
N HIS A 449 -5.48 2.96 0.41
CA HIS A 449 -4.57 3.55 -0.59
C HIS A 449 -3.33 2.70 -0.87
N SER A 450 -3.51 1.43 -1.24
CA SER A 450 -2.39 0.53 -1.52
C SER A 450 -2.49 -0.09 -2.90
N ILE A 451 -1.35 -0.38 -3.50
CA ILE A 451 -1.27 -1.00 -4.82
C ILE A 451 -0.29 -2.17 -4.84
N VAL A 452 -0.74 -3.27 -5.42
CA VAL A 452 0.07 -4.45 -5.75
C VAL A 452 0.10 -4.58 -7.26
N ASP A 453 1.29 -4.54 -7.83
CA ASP A 453 1.52 -4.48 -9.26
C ASP A 453 2.53 -5.53 -9.71
N HIS A 454 2.23 -6.25 -10.80
CA HIS A 454 3.11 -7.28 -11.36
C HIS A 454 3.68 -8.24 -10.32
N CYS A 455 2.88 -8.64 -9.33
CA CYS A 455 3.26 -9.63 -8.33
C CYS A 455 2.71 -11.02 -8.69
N THR A 456 3.30 -12.06 -8.11
CA THR A 456 2.78 -13.42 -8.18
C THR A 456 2.47 -13.92 -6.78
N ALA A 457 1.23 -14.33 -6.52
CA ALA A 457 0.84 -15.05 -5.33
C ALA A 457 0.54 -16.51 -5.70
N ALA A 458 1.09 -17.48 -4.97
CA ALA A 458 0.93 -18.89 -5.28
C ALA A 458 0.81 -19.77 -4.04
N TRP A 459 0.18 -20.94 -4.22
CA TRP A 459 0.18 -22.03 -3.25
C TRP A 459 -0.40 -21.68 -1.88
N GLY A 460 -1.44 -20.81 -1.87
CA GLY A 460 -2.23 -20.57 -0.65
C GLY A 460 -2.91 -21.83 -0.16
N THR A 461 -3.08 -21.99 1.15
CA THR A 461 -3.73 -23.15 1.79
C THR A 461 -5.08 -22.81 2.43
N ASP A 462 -5.54 -21.59 2.26
CA ASP A 462 -6.88 -21.05 2.54
C ASP A 462 -7.32 -20.28 1.29
N GLU A 463 -7.27 -18.96 1.28
CA GLU A 463 -7.18 -18.22 0.03
C GLU A 463 -5.71 -17.96 -0.33
N THR A 464 -5.41 -17.81 -1.62
CA THR A 464 -4.06 -17.38 -2.00
C THR A 464 -3.86 -15.89 -1.75
N VAL A 465 -4.91 -15.10 -2.02
CA VAL A 465 -4.94 -13.64 -1.78
C VAL A 465 -6.17 -13.26 -0.96
N SER A 466 -6.02 -12.34 0.01
CA SER A 466 -7.14 -11.78 0.78
C SER A 466 -7.10 -10.26 0.78
N GLY A 467 -8.23 -9.62 0.46
CA GLY A 467 -8.39 -8.17 0.48
C GLY A 467 -9.52 -7.69 1.38
N ARG A 468 -9.84 -8.44 2.45
CA ARG A 468 -10.98 -8.14 3.33
C ARG A 468 -10.84 -6.80 4.05
N GLY A 469 -11.90 -5.99 4.01
CA GLY A 469 -11.94 -4.68 4.66
C GLY A 469 -10.99 -3.65 4.06
N ALA A 470 -10.39 -3.92 2.92
CA ALA A 470 -9.55 -2.97 2.21
C ALA A 470 -10.38 -1.88 1.52
N LYS A 471 -9.81 -0.70 1.31
CA LYS A 471 -10.44 0.39 0.57
C LYS A 471 -9.41 1.16 -0.24
N ASN A 472 -9.86 1.83 -1.31
CA ASN A 472 -8.97 2.58 -2.20
C ASN A 472 -7.73 1.79 -2.63
N ILE A 473 -7.91 0.51 -3.00
CA ILE A 473 -6.81 -0.37 -3.36
C ILE A 473 -6.82 -0.76 -4.83
N THR A 474 -5.66 -1.14 -5.32
CA THR A 474 -5.51 -1.80 -6.63
C THR A 474 -4.66 -3.06 -6.52
N PHE A 475 -5.12 -4.11 -7.17
CA PHE A 475 -4.34 -5.33 -7.46
C PHE A 475 -4.36 -5.50 -8.98
N GLN A 476 -3.27 -5.12 -9.65
CA GLN A 476 -3.19 -5.07 -11.11
C GLN A 476 -2.07 -5.92 -11.68
N TYR A 477 -2.25 -6.38 -12.91
CA TYR A 477 -1.26 -7.14 -13.69
C TYR A 477 -0.54 -8.21 -12.88
N SER A 478 -1.24 -8.87 -11.97
CA SER A 478 -0.67 -9.82 -11.02
C SER A 478 -1.19 -11.23 -11.25
N GLY A 479 -0.45 -12.22 -10.76
CA GLY A 479 -0.81 -13.63 -10.91
C GLY A 479 -1.30 -14.24 -9.59
N ILE A 480 -2.36 -15.08 -9.66
CA ILE A 480 -2.82 -15.92 -8.55
C ILE A 480 -2.80 -17.36 -9.06
N PHE A 481 -1.77 -18.12 -8.65
CA PHE A 481 -1.46 -19.40 -9.26
C PHE A 481 -1.61 -20.57 -8.29
N GLU A 482 -2.31 -21.61 -8.73
CA GLU A 482 -2.25 -22.95 -8.13
C GLU A 482 -2.46 -22.97 -6.62
N ALA A 483 -3.57 -22.40 -6.13
CA ALA A 483 -3.95 -22.57 -4.73
C ALA A 483 -3.97 -24.07 -4.37
N LEU A 484 -3.38 -24.47 -3.25
CA LEU A 484 -3.26 -25.88 -2.87
C LEU A 484 -4.61 -26.46 -2.43
N GLY A 485 -5.02 -27.55 -3.07
CA GLY A 485 -6.36 -28.13 -2.95
C GLY A 485 -6.61 -28.80 -1.58
N ILE A 486 -6.14 -30.03 -1.41
CA ILE A 486 -6.38 -30.84 -0.20
C ILE A 486 -5.21 -30.69 0.78
N THR A 487 -5.27 -29.67 1.61
CA THR A 487 -4.21 -29.29 2.56
C THR A 487 -4.47 -29.72 4.00
N GLY A 488 -5.64 -30.30 4.30
CA GLY A 488 -6.05 -30.61 5.68
C GLY A 488 -6.50 -29.37 6.46
N HIS A 489 -7.17 -28.44 5.80
CA HIS A 489 -7.62 -27.19 6.39
C HIS A 489 -8.46 -27.43 7.66
N LYS A 490 -7.98 -26.89 8.80
CA LYS A 490 -8.48 -27.17 10.18
C LYS A 490 -9.98 -26.93 10.42
N ASN A 491 -10.63 -26.08 9.62
CA ASN A 491 -12.04 -25.72 9.77
C ASN A 491 -12.97 -26.63 8.95
N TYR A 492 -12.45 -27.57 8.20
CA TYR A 492 -13.22 -28.45 7.30
C TYR A 492 -12.90 -29.93 7.54
N ALA A 493 -13.75 -30.79 7.02
CA ALA A 493 -13.49 -32.23 7.09
C ALA A 493 -12.21 -32.58 6.32
N ASP A 494 -11.47 -33.56 6.82
CA ASP A 494 -10.27 -34.05 6.15
C ASP A 494 -10.58 -34.51 4.70
N GLY A 495 -9.71 -34.17 3.78
CA GLY A 495 -9.92 -34.43 2.35
C GLY A 495 -10.79 -33.38 1.64
N THR A 496 -11.25 -32.31 2.31
CA THR A 496 -11.95 -31.23 1.64
C THR A 496 -10.97 -30.43 0.79
N ASN A 497 -11.34 -30.23 -0.49
CA ASN A 497 -10.59 -29.32 -1.37
C ASN A 497 -10.93 -27.87 -0.98
N HIS A 498 -9.91 -27.09 -0.63
CA HIS A 498 -10.03 -25.70 -0.20
C HIS A 498 -8.98 -24.79 -0.88
N GLY A 499 -8.57 -25.14 -2.10
CA GLY A 499 -7.60 -24.39 -2.88
C GLY A 499 -8.19 -23.15 -3.54
N TYR A 500 -8.42 -22.06 -2.79
CA TYR A 500 -9.12 -20.90 -3.29
C TYR A 500 -8.18 -19.77 -3.75
N ALA A 501 -8.57 -19.09 -4.84
CA ALA A 501 -7.79 -17.99 -5.40
C ALA A 501 -7.82 -16.77 -4.48
N ALA A 502 -8.98 -16.14 -4.30
CA ALA A 502 -9.03 -14.89 -3.54
C ALA A 502 -10.38 -14.65 -2.85
N THR A 503 -10.34 -14.03 -1.67
CA THR A 503 -11.49 -13.38 -1.05
C THR A 503 -11.26 -11.89 -0.98
N ILE A 504 -12.16 -11.13 -1.60
CA ILE A 504 -12.06 -9.68 -1.74
C ILE A 504 -13.32 -9.00 -1.23
N ASP A 505 -13.15 -7.91 -0.53
CA ASP A 505 -14.22 -7.00 -0.15
C ASP A 505 -13.66 -5.58 0.01
N GLY A 506 -14.37 -4.75 0.75
CA GLY A 506 -13.97 -3.37 1.02
C GLY A 506 -14.69 -2.36 0.15
N GLN A 507 -14.27 -1.11 0.28
CA GLN A 507 -14.84 0.01 -0.46
C GLN A 507 -13.88 0.52 -1.51
N LYS A 508 -14.32 0.52 -2.78
CA LYS A 508 -13.53 0.98 -3.92
C LYS A 508 -12.21 0.22 -4.07
N GLY A 509 -12.32 -1.06 -4.44
CA GLY A 509 -11.17 -1.90 -4.79
C GLY A 509 -11.16 -2.22 -6.28
N SER A 510 -10.04 -1.96 -6.95
CA SER A 510 -9.80 -2.35 -8.35
C SER A 510 -8.96 -3.63 -8.42
N TRP A 511 -9.49 -4.62 -9.11
CA TRP A 511 -8.85 -5.93 -9.31
C TRP A 511 -8.86 -6.22 -10.81
N HIS A 512 -7.79 -5.89 -11.52
CA HIS A 512 -7.81 -5.87 -12.97
C HIS A 512 -6.53 -6.39 -13.62
N HIS A 513 -6.67 -6.88 -14.85
CA HIS A 513 -5.57 -7.42 -15.65
C HIS A 513 -4.80 -8.53 -14.94
N ASN A 514 -5.47 -9.31 -14.08
CA ASN A 514 -4.84 -10.38 -13.33
C ASN A 514 -5.07 -11.74 -13.98
N LEU A 515 -4.12 -12.65 -13.79
CA LEU A 515 -4.19 -14.04 -14.24
C LEU A 515 -4.47 -14.95 -13.05
N LEU A 516 -5.69 -15.53 -12.98
CA LEU A 516 -6.09 -16.50 -11.97
C LEU A 516 -6.16 -17.88 -12.61
N LEU A 517 -5.49 -18.86 -12.06
CA LEU A 517 -5.46 -20.18 -12.71
C LEU A 517 -5.30 -21.34 -11.73
N ASN A 518 -5.89 -22.47 -12.14
CA ASN A 518 -5.76 -23.77 -11.46
C ASN A 518 -6.14 -23.69 -9.97
N CYS A 519 -7.23 -22.99 -9.66
CA CYS A 519 -7.76 -22.89 -8.30
C CYS A 519 -9.14 -23.56 -8.23
N GLU A 520 -9.47 -24.24 -7.12
CA GLU A 520 -10.78 -24.85 -6.86
C GLU A 520 -11.92 -23.85 -7.07
N GLY A 521 -11.73 -22.63 -6.61
CA GLY A 521 -12.75 -21.59 -6.70
C GLY A 521 -12.35 -20.25 -6.14
N ARG A 522 -13.36 -19.43 -5.83
CA ARG A 522 -13.19 -18.02 -5.41
C ARG A 522 -12.34 -17.22 -6.41
N ASN A 523 -12.68 -17.31 -7.67
CA ASN A 523 -12.00 -16.62 -8.78
C ASN A 523 -12.82 -15.40 -9.29
N TRP A 524 -13.20 -14.49 -8.52
CA TRP A 524 -12.98 -13.98 -7.18
C TRP A 524 -14.10 -14.41 -6.20
N SER A 525 -13.90 -14.36 -4.86
CA SER A 525 -14.99 -14.38 -3.89
C SER A 525 -15.24 -12.96 -3.39
N MET A 526 -16.40 -12.43 -3.70
CA MET A 526 -16.86 -11.13 -3.22
C MET A 526 -17.40 -11.31 -1.79
N GLY A 527 -16.52 -11.20 -0.80
CA GLY A 527 -16.85 -11.45 0.61
C GLY A 527 -17.24 -10.18 1.32
N GLY A 528 -18.28 -9.49 0.85
CA GLY A 528 -18.74 -8.24 1.46
C GLY A 528 -19.15 -8.42 2.91
N GLY A 529 -18.68 -7.53 3.80
CA GLY A 529 -19.23 -7.39 5.15
C GLY A 529 -20.60 -6.75 5.13
N MET A 530 -21.18 -6.55 6.31
CA MET A 530 -22.43 -5.80 6.52
C MET A 530 -22.14 -4.54 7.30
N ASP A 531 -22.82 -3.45 6.99
CA ASP A 531 -22.81 -2.24 7.81
C ASP A 531 -23.67 -2.42 9.07
N GLY A 532 -23.71 -1.40 9.92
CA GLY A 532 -24.51 -1.42 11.15
C GLY A 532 -26.02 -1.47 10.94
N GLN A 533 -26.50 -1.38 9.69
CA GLN A 533 -27.91 -1.47 9.30
C GLN A 533 -28.19 -2.78 8.53
N ASN A 534 -27.29 -3.74 8.57
CA ASN A 534 -27.33 -5.00 7.85
C ASN A 534 -27.45 -4.83 6.33
N ARG A 535 -26.81 -3.81 5.75
CA ARG A 535 -26.71 -3.65 4.30
C ARG A 535 -25.34 -4.17 3.86
N PRO A 536 -25.27 -4.91 2.74
CA PRO A 536 -23.99 -5.31 2.16
C PRO A 536 -23.12 -4.09 1.85
N ILE A 537 -21.83 -4.20 2.14
CA ILE A 537 -20.80 -3.19 1.81
C ILE A 537 -19.92 -3.69 0.67
N GLY A 538 -19.09 -2.81 0.13
CA GLY A 538 -18.14 -3.08 -0.93
C GLY A 538 -18.52 -2.44 -2.25
N GLY A 539 -17.51 -1.86 -2.90
CA GLY A 539 -17.57 -1.35 -4.27
C GLY A 539 -16.42 -1.94 -5.04
N LEU A 540 -16.67 -3.03 -5.81
CA LEU A 540 -15.62 -3.81 -6.46
C LEU A 540 -15.60 -3.56 -7.97
N ASP A 541 -14.42 -3.25 -8.48
CA ASP A 541 -14.16 -3.03 -9.90
C ASP A 541 -13.32 -4.20 -10.45
N LEU A 542 -14.00 -5.14 -11.12
CA LEU A 542 -13.43 -6.40 -11.60
C LEU A 542 -13.42 -6.40 -13.12
N PHE A 543 -12.31 -6.04 -13.75
CA PHE A 543 -12.26 -5.96 -15.21
C PHE A 543 -10.96 -6.51 -15.79
N ASN A 544 -11.02 -6.97 -17.02
CA ASN A 544 -9.92 -7.51 -17.81
C ASN A 544 -9.11 -8.63 -17.13
N ASN A 545 -9.68 -9.33 -16.15
CA ASN A 545 -9.03 -10.47 -15.56
C ASN A 545 -9.15 -11.68 -16.47
N VAL A 546 -8.13 -12.52 -16.47
CA VAL A 546 -8.10 -13.82 -17.14
C VAL A 546 -8.18 -14.92 -16.11
N CYS A 547 -9.19 -15.77 -16.19
CA CYS A 547 -9.35 -16.92 -15.33
C CYS A 547 -9.26 -18.22 -16.13
N TYR A 548 -8.40 -19.14 -15.71
CA TYR A 548 -8.23 -20.44 -16.37
C TYR A 548 -8.39 -21.60 -15.41
N ASN A 549 -9.08 -22.65 -15.86
CA ASN A 549 -9.21 -23.96 -15.20
C ASN A 549 -9.67 -23.90 -13.72
N TRP A 550 -10.71 -23.08 -13.43
CA TRP A 550 -11.41 -23.15 -12.14
C TRP A 550 -12.25 -24.44 -12.03
N HIS A 551 -12.51 -24.91 -10.83
CA HIS A 551 -13.22 -26.18 -10.65
C HIS A 551 -14.71 -25.99 -10.33
N ASN A 552 -15.08 -25.76 -9.04
CA ASN A 552 -16.47 -25.72 -8.61
C ASN A 552 -17.01 -24.30 -8.37
N ARG A 553 -16.17 -23.32 -8.11
CA ARG A 553 -16.57 -21.93 -7.87
C ARG A 553 -15.88 -20.99 -8.83
N THR A 554 -16.53 -19.88 -9.08
CA THR A 554 -16.09 -18.84 -10.00
C THR A 554 -16.03 -17.48 -9.27
N THR A 555 -16.33 -16.36 -9.92
CA THR A 555 -16.59 -15.10 -9.24
C THR A 555 -17.97 -15.17 -8.61
N ASP A 556 -18.02 -15.17 -7.30
CA ASP A 556 -19.26 -15.31 -6.54
C ASP A 556 -19.20 -14.55 -5.20
N GLY A 557 -20.36 -14.26 -4.62
CA GLY A 557 -20.47 -13.68 -3.30
C GLY A 557 -21.45 -12.53 -3.20
N ASN A 558 -21.42 -11.85 -2.05
CA ASN A 558 -22.33 -10.79 -1.64
C ASN A 558 -21.58 -9.44 -1.61
N CYS A 559 -21.96 -8.51 -2.46
CA CYS A 559 -21.33 -7.21 -2.58
C CYS A 559 -22.36 -6.12 -2.82
N HIS A 560 -22.18 -4.93 -2.23
CA HIS A 560 -23.07 -3.81 -2.43
C HIS A 560 -23.11 -3.35 -3.89
N GLU A 561 -21.93 -3.05 -4.45
CA GLU A 561 -21.77 -2.59 -5.83
C GLU A 561 -20.63 -3.34 -6.52
N VAL A 562 -20.82 -3.80 -7.76
CA VAL A 562 -19.76 -4.44 -8.53
C VAL A 562 -19.86 -4.13 -10.01
N ASN A 563 -18.76 -3.67 -10.61
CA ASN A 563 -18.53 -3.70 -12.05
C ASN A 563 -17.80 -5.00 -12.40
N PHE A 564 -18.35 -5.81 -13.30
CA PHE A 564 -17.73 -7.04 -13.81
C PHE A 564 -17.62 -6.95 -15.33
N VAL A 565 -16.47 -6.49 -15.84
CA VAL A 565 -16.35 -5.97 -17.21
C VAL A 565 -15.19 -6.60 -17.97
N ASN A 566 -15.47 -7.07 -19.19
CA ASN A 566 -14.47 -7.54 -20.14
C ASN A 566 -13.48 -8.58 -19.58
N ASN A 567 -13.91 -9.44 -18.66
CA ASN A 567 -13.10 -10.54 -18.16
C ASN A 567 -13.12 -11.72 -19.13
N TYR A 568 -12.03 -12.48 -19.20
CA TYR A 568 -11.92 -13.67 -20.04
C TYR A 568 -11.78 -14.93 -19.19
N TYR A 569 -12.76 -15.82 -19.27
CA TYR A 569 -12.81 -17.07 -18.52
C TYR A 569 -12.65 -18.26 -19.47
N LYS A 570 -11.52 -18.95 -19.39
CA LYS A 570 -11.21 -20.12 -20.21
C LYS A 570 -11.37 -21.41 -19.43
N MET A 571 -12.33 -22.22 -19.82
CA MET A 571 -12.60 -23.52 -19.19
C MET A 571 -11.44 -24.48 -19.46
N GLY A 572 -10.80 -24.95 -18.40
CA GLY A 572 -9.76 -25.95 -18.46
C GLY A 572 -10.32 -27.40 -18.33
N PRO A 573 -9.43 -28.38 -18.23
CA PRO A 573 -9.80 -29.81 -18.27
C PRO A 573 -10.80 -30.24 -17.18
N ASP A 574 -10.68 -29.65 -15.98
CA ASP A 574 -11.53 -30.01 -14.85
C ASP A 574 -12.53 -28.93 -14.41
N THR A 575 -12.68 -27.87 -15.18
CA THR A 575 -13.70 -26.85 -14.93
C THR A 575 -15.09 -27.48 -14.95
N ARG A 576 -15.88 -27.27 -13.88
CA ARG A 576 -17.24 -27.77 -13.71
C ARG A 576 -18.29 -26.68 -13.74
N ARG A 577 -18.00 -25.54 -13.09
CA ARG A 577 -18.93 -24.41 -13.07
C ARG A 577 -18.88 -23.67 -14.42
N THR A 578 -20.05 -23.34 -14.95
CA THR A 578 -20.13 -22.65 -16.24
C THR A 578 -20.48 -21.17 -16.15
N GLU A 579 -21.07 -20.74 -15.05
CA GLU A 579 -21.28 -19.33 -14.75
C GLU A 579 -19.95 -18.64 -14.47
N LEU A 580 -19.79 -17.42 -14.90
CA LEU A 580 -18.61 -16.56 -14.65
C LEU A 580 -18.81 -15.70 -13.41
N PHE A 581 -20.06 -15.25 -13.23
CA PHE A 581 -20.41 -14.31 -12.17
C PHE A 581 -21.72 -14.74 -11.48
N ILE A 582 -21.69 -14.82 -10.15
CA ILE A 582 -22.84 -15.11 -9.31
C ILE A 582 -22.94 -14.10 -8.19
N MET A 583 -23.96 -13.25 -8.22
CA MET A 583 -24.30 -12.42 -7.07
C MET A 583 -25.12 -13.25 -6.09
N ASP A 584 -24.59 -13.44 -4.89
CA ASP A 584 -25.23 -14.26 -3.86
C ASP A 584 -25.86 -13.39 -2.77
N PHE A 585 -27.19 -13.45 -2.65
CA PHE A 585 -27.95 -12.76 -1.62
C PHE A 585 -28.01 -13.66 -0.39
N GLU A 586 -27.00 -13.62 0.44
CA GLU A 586 -26.74 -14.59 1.51
C GLU A 586 -27.74 -14.56 2.65
N LEU A 587 -28.31 -13.39 2.95
CA LEU A 587 -29.24 -13.22 4.08
C LEU A 587 -30.67 -12.95 3.61
N PRO A 588 -31.70 -13.43 4.35
CA PRO A 588 -33.10 -13.10 4.10
C PRO A 588 -33.36 -11.60 4.12
N THR A 589 -34.35 -11.16 3.35
CA THR A 589 -34.69 -9.72 3.20
C THR A 589 -35.26 -9.07 4.46
N ASP A 590 -35.67 -9.85 5.45
CA ASP A 590 -36.06 -9.38 6.79
C ASP A 590 -34.86 -9.21 7.75
N VAL A 591 -33.69 -9.69 7.35
CA VAL A 591 -32.43 -9.59 8.12
C VAL A 591 -31.48 -8.56 7.49
N ALA A 592 -31.41 -8.51 6.16
CA ALA A 592 -30.53 -7.61 5.41
C ALA A 592 -31.30 -6.81 4.36
N ASP A 593 -30.89 -5.57 4.13
CA ASP A 593 -31.45 -4.76 3.03
C ASP A 593 -30.81 -5.14 1.70
N ASN A 594 -31.27 -6.26 1.14
CA ASN A 594 -30.76 -6.82 -0.12
C ASN A 594 -31.08 -5.96 -1.36
N ARG A 595 -31.88 -4.89 -1.24
CA ARG A 595 -32.16 -3.95 -2.34
C ARG A 595 -31.02 -2.96 -2.60
N THR A 596 -29.89 -3.14 -1.94
CA THR A 596 -28.67 -2.35 -2.18
C THR A 596 -27.65 -3.06 -3.03
N ASN A 597 -27.76 -4.40 -3.23
CA ASN A 597 -26.81 -5.17 -4.03
C ASN A 597 -27.03 -4.93 -5.52
N THR A 598 -26.06 -4.36 -6.19
CA THR A 598 -26.18 -3.94 -7.58
C THR A 598 -24.94 -4.37 -8.38
N GLY A 599 -25.13 -4.88 -9.59
CA GLY A 599 -24.06 -5.32 -10.48
C GLY A 599 -24.19 -4.74 -11.88
N TYR A 600 -23.07 -4.33 -12.46
CA TYR A 600 -22.91 -4.05 -13.88
C TYR A 600 -22.06 -5.15 -14.50
N VAL A 601 -22.63 -5.92 -15.44
CA VAL A 601 -21.97 -7.04 -16.10
C VAL A 601 -21.97 -6.81 -17.62
N SER A 602 -20.77 -6.66 -18.21
CA SER A 602 -20.64 -6.30 -19.63
C SER A 602 -19.36 -6.81 -20.27
N GLY A 603 -19.47 -7.34 -21.48
CA GLY A 603 -18.33 -7.66 -22.33
C GLY A 603 -17.52 -8.90 -21.95
N ASN A 604 -17.96 -9.67 -20.94
CA ASN A 604 -17.22 -10.84 -20.49
C ASN A 604 -17.36 -12.02 -21.47
N ILE A 605 -16.33 -12.85 -21.54
CA ILE A 605 -16.26 -14.00 -22.44
C ILE A 605 -16.00 -15.27 -21.63
N ARG A 606 -16.80 -16.31 -21.91
CA ARG A 606 -16.49 -17.69 -21.55
C ARG A 606 -16.03 -18.47 -22.79
N GLU A 607 -14.80 -18.97 -22.75
CA GLU A 607 -14.31 -19.99 -23.69
C GLU A 607 -14.52 -21.37 -23.09
N ASN A 608 -15.29 -22.22 -23.76
CA ASN A 608 -15.50 -23.60 -23.31
C ASN A 608 -14.37 -24.55 -23.76
N LYS A 609 -14.39 -25.80 -23.28
CA LYS A 609 -13.37 -26.83 -23.59
C LYS A 609 -13.23 -27.17 -25.06
N ASN A 610 -14.16 -26.75 -25.91
CA ASN A 610 -14.11 -26.90 -27.36
C ASN A 610 -13.78 -25.57 -28.05
N HIS A 611 -13.27 -24.59 -27.28
CA HIS A 611 -12.86 -23.25 -27.73
C HIS A 611 -14.02 -22.44 -28.36
N THR A 612 -15.27 -22.74 -27.97
CA THR A 612 -16.42 -21.96 -28.34
C THR A 612 -16.59 -20.79 -27.35
N LEU A 613 -16.71 -19.57 -27.87
CA LEU A 613 -16.90 -18.37 -27.09
C LEU A 613 -18.38 -18.13 -26.79
N THR A 614 -18.69 -17.75 -25.58
CA THR A 614 -20.01 -17.33 -25.11
C THR A 614 -19.88 -15.98 -24.43
N ASN A 615 -20.63 -14.99 -24.91
CA ASN A 615 -20.69 -13.66 -24.32
C ASN A 615 -21.65 -13.63 -23.13
N ASP A 616 -21.76 -12.50 -22.46
CA ASP A 616 -22.69 -12.29 -21.35
C ASP A 616 -24.11 -12.70 -21.68
N LYS A 617 -24.67 -13.53 -20.79
CA LYS A 617 -26.04 -14.02 -20.91
C LYS A 617 -26.60 -14.36 -19.54
N ARG A 618 -27.60 -13.56 -19.11
CA ARG A 618 -28.29 -13.80 -17.84
C ARG A 618 -28.90 -15.20 -17.78
N GLY A 619 -28.68 -15.91 -16.68
CA GLY A 619 -29.09 -17.27 -16.47
C GLY A 619 -28.15 -18.34 -17.08
N ASP A 620 -27.10 -17.93 -17.78
CA ASP A 620 -26.06 -18.81 -18.37
C ASP A 620 -24.68 -18.43 -17.83
N THR A 621 -24.11 -17.29 -18.27
CA THR A 621 -22.80 -16.83 -17.82
C THR A 621 -22.85 -16.03 -16.53
N TYR A 622 -23.96 -15.39 -16.19
CA TYR A 622 -24.17 -14.70 -14.92
C TYR A 622 -25.58 -14.86 -14.38
N LYS A 623 -25.73 -14.86 -13.06
CA LYS A 623 -27.00 -14.97 -12.36
C LYS A 623 -26.93 -14.43 -10.94
N ALA A 624 -28.07 -14.41 -10.24
CA ALA A 624 -28.14 -14.27 -8.79
C ALA A 624 -28.64 -15.54 -8.13
N THR A 625 -28.28 -15.74 -6.87
CA THR A 625 -28.71 -16.87 -6.02
C THR A 625 -29.11 -16.38 -4.63
N GLY A 626 -29.66 -17.28 -3.81
CA GLY A 626 -30.06 -16.95 -2.44
C GLY A 626 -31.37 -16.17 -2.34
N TYR A 627 -31.44 -15.19 -1.46
CA TYR A 627 -32.65 -14.43 -1.10
C TYR A 627 -32.86 -13.20 -2.00
N VAL A 628 -32.92 -13.41 -3.29
CA VAL A 628 -33.08 -12.34 -4.28
C VAL A 628 -34.47 -11.69 -4.14
N PRO A 629 -34.58 -10.37 -3.90
CA PRO A 629 -35.87 -9.69 -3.84
C PRO A 629 -36.58 -9.74 -5.19
N THR A 630 -37.91 -10.09 -5.19
CA THR A 630 -38.67 -10.28 -6.42
C THR A 630 -39.04 -9.00 -7.16
N ASP A 631 -38.95 -7.88 -6.50
CA ASP A 631 -39.30 -6.54 -6.97
C ASP A 631 -38.08 -5.61 -7.11
N TYR A 632 -36.90 -6.19 -7.20
CA TYR A 632 -35.62 -5.46 -7.30
C TYR A 632 -34.81 -5.91 -8.52
N GLU A 633 -34.44 -4.95 -9.37
CA GLU A 633 -33.50 -5.20 -10.49
C GLU A 633 -32.06 -4.95 -10.01
N TYR A 634 -31.34 -6.01 -9.79
CA TYR A 634 -29.98 -5.99 -9.28
C TYR A 634 -28.89 -5.85 -10.37
N MET A 635 -29.28 -5.91 -11.66
CA MET A 635 -28.36 -5.70 -12.78
C MET A 635 -28.69 -4.42 -13.51
N VAL A 636 -27.72 -3.51 -13.57
CA VAL A 636 -27.84 -2.22 -14.24
C VAL A 636 -27.21 -2.22 -15.62
N SER A 637 -27.57 -1.25 -16.46
CA SER A 637 -27.10 -1.14 -17.85
C SER A 637 -25.86 -0.24 -18.00
N GLU A 638 -25.48 0.47 -16.96
CA GLU A 638 -24.35 1.41 -16.97
C GLU A 638 -23.39 1.10 -15.80
N PRO A 639 -22.10 1.40 -15.92
CA PRO A 639 -21.15 1.25 -14.82
C PRO A 639 -21.61 2.02 -13.57
N LEU A 640 -21.45 1.40 -12.42
CA LEU A 640 -21.85 1.99 -11.13
C LEU A 640 -20.91 3.12 -10.69
N PHE A 641 -19.66 3.03 -11.09
CA PHE A 641 -18.63 4.01 -10.78
C PHE A 641 -17.49 3.92 -11.82
N PRO A 642 -16.65 4.97 -11.96
CA PRO A 642 -15.53 4.97 -12.92
C PRO A 642 -14.42 4.04 -12.47
N SER A 643 -13.73 3.38 -13.41
CA SER A 643 -12.65 2.44 -13.14
C SER A 643 -11.27 3.12 -12.94
N TYR A 644 -11.08 4.32 -13.46
CA TYR A 644 -9.79 5.02 -13.47
C TYR A 644 -8.64 4.20 -14.03
N ALA A 645 -8.91 3.44 -15.07
CA ALA A 645 -7.96 2.55 -15.70
C ALA A 645 -8.32 2.34 -17.17
N THR A 646 -7.37 1.83 -17.94
CA THR A 646 -7.58 1.42 -19.32
C THR A 646 -8.37 0.11 -19.35
N ILE A 647 -9.49 0.09 -20.05
CA ILE A 647 -10.33 -1.11 -20.21
C ILE A 647 -10.18 -1.66 -21.62
N HIS A 648 -9.58 -2.82 -21.74
CA HIS A 648 -9.43 -3.56 -22.99
C HIS A 648 -10.67 -4.43 -23.28
N SER A 649 -10.82 -4.92 -24.50
CA SER A 649 -11.79 -5.99 -24.76
C SER A 649 -11.36 -7.28 -24.04
N ALA A 650 -12.28 -8.17 -23.72
CA ALA A 650 -11.92 -9.44 -23.06
C ALA A 650 -10.93 -10.29 -23.89
N LYS A 651 -10.98 -10.21 -25.23
CA LYS A 651 -10.02 -10.90 -26.10
C LYS A 651 -8.62 -10.29 -26.06
N ASP A 652 -8.55 -8.97 -26.02
CA ASP A 652 -7.28 -8.28 -25.88
C ASP A 652 -6.70 -8.54 -24.49
N ALA A 653 -7.53 -8.51 -23.43
CA ALA A 653 -7.13 -8.83 -22.06
C ALA A 653 -6.49 -10.23 -21.99
N MET A 654 -7.05 -11.24 -22.67
CA MET A 654 -6.47 -12.58 -22.71
C MET A 654 -5.01 -12.57 -23.20
N LYS A 655 -4.74 -11.82 -24.28
CA LYS A 655 -3.40 -11.73 -24.88
C LYS A 655 -2.45 -10.87 -24.04
N ILE A 656 -2.94 -9.73 -23.55
CA ILE A 656 -2.15 -8.78 -22.76
C ILE A 656 -1.77 -9.40 -21.41
N VAL A 657 -2.73 -9.95 -20.68
CA VAL A 657 -2.49 -10.51 -19.34
C VAL A 657 -1.55 -11.71 -19.39
N THR A 658 -1.70 -12.61 -20.38
CA THR A 658 -0.77 -13.73 -20.55
C THR A 658 0.63 -13.31 -21.03
N SER A 659 0.76 -12.13 -21.58
CA SER A 659 2.03 -11.53 -22.01
C SER A 659 2.71 -10.69 -20.92
N TYR A 660 1.94 -10.06 -20.03
CA TYR A 660 2.45 -9.01 -19.16
C TYR A 660 2.13 -9.20 -17.67
N GLY A 661 1.11 -10.00 -17.31
CA GLY A 661 0.71 -10.21 -15.92
C GLY A 661 1.65 -11.10 -15.13
N GLY A 662 1.69 -10.91 -13.80
CA GLY A 662 2.55 -11.60 -12.85
C GLY A 662 3.92 -10.96 -12.66
N ALA A 663 4.76 -11.54 -11.81
CA ALA A 663 6.12 -11.05 -11.58
C ALA A 663 7.02 -11.34 -12.80
N THR A 664 7.05 -10.38 -13.72
CA THR A 664 7.79 -10.49 -14.99
C THR A 664 9.23 -10.02 -14.88
N MET A 665 9.55 -9.21 -13.87
CA MET A 665 10.90 -8.65 -13.65
C MET A 665 11.52 -9.23 -12.37
N PRO A 666 12.86 -9.32 -12.29
CA PRO A 666 13.81 -9.20 -13.41
C PRO A 666 13.64 -10.26 -14.50
N VAL A 667 13.13 -11.46 -14.18
CA VAL A 667 12.79 -12.53 -15.15
C VAL A 667 11.56 -13.29 -14.67
N ARG A 668 10.84 -13.97 -15.57
CA ARG A 668 9.78 -14.91 -15.20
C ARG A 668 10.36 -16.20 -14.67
N ASP A 669 9.79 -16.71 -13.59
CA ASP A 669 10.14 -18.04 -13.07
C ASP A 669 9.50 -19.17 -13.91
N GLU A 670 9.95 -20.41 -13.72
CA GLU A 670 9.51 -21.57 -14.49
C GLU A 670 8.02 -21.89 -14.27
N GLN A 671 7.49 -21.68 -13.04
CA GLN A 671 6.06 -21.82 -12.76
C GLN A 671 5.28 -20.85 -13.66
N HIS A 672 5.66 -19.59 -13.68
CA HIS A 672 4.98 -18.55 -14.46
C HIS A 672 4.99 -18.90 -15.96
N VAL A 673 6.14 -19.26 -16.51
CA VAL A 673 6.26 -19.66 -17.94
C VAL A 673 5.36 -20.86 -18.25
N ARG A 674 5.33 -21.87 -17.38
CA ARG A 674 4.51 -23.08 -17.54
C ARG A 674 3.01 -22.75 -17.52
N VAL A 675 2.54 -22.02 -16.51
CA VAL A 675 1.12 -21.76 -16.33
C VAL A 675 0.54 -20.82 -17.38
N VAL A 676 1.32 -19.88 -17.89
CA VAL A 676 0.94 -19.06 -19.05
C VAL A 676 0.73 -19.93 -20.28
N ARG A 677 1.65 -20.85 -20.58
CA ARG A 677 1.51 -21.78 -21.71
C ARG A 677 0.28 -22.69 -21.55
N GLU A 678 0.07 -23.27 -20.35
CA GLU A 678 -1.11 -24.07 -20.04
C GLU A 678 -2.41 -23.29 -20.29
N THR A 679 -2.44 -22.02 -19.87
CA THR A 679 -3.58 -21.13 -20.09
C THR A 679 -3.83 -20.90 -21.58
N LEU A 680 -2.79 -20.57 -22.35
CA LEU A 680 -2.89 -20.32 -23.79
C LEU A 680 -3.36 -21.57 -24.55
N ASP A 681 -2.83 -22.76 -24.22
CA ASP A 681 -3.11 -24.00 -24.94
C ASP A 681 -4.34 -24.75 -24.41
N GLY A 682 -4.90 -24.35 -23.24
CA GLY A 682 -6.00 -25.07 -22.59
C GLY A 682 -5.56 -26.43 -22.04
N THR A 683 -4.30 -26.56 -21.65
CA THR A 683 -3.65 -27.82 -21.21
C THR A 683 -3.34 -27.80 -19.71
N TRP A 684 -2.70 -28.85 -19.24
CA TRP A 684 -2.26 -29.00 -17.88
C TRP A 684 -1.01 -29.89 -17.82
N THR A 685 -0.14 -29.66 -16.84
CA THR A 685 1.05 -30.47 -16.64
C THR A 685 0.92 -31.36 -15.41
N TYR A 686 0.50 -30.81 -14.29
CA TYR A 686 0.40 -31.51 -13.02
C TYR A 686 -1.03 -31.69 -12.55
N LYS A 687 -1.22 -32.54 -11.55
CA LYS A 687 -2.51 -32.81 -10.90
C LYS A 687 -2.29 -33.07 -9.42
N GLY A 688 -3.29 -32.78 -8.63
CA GLY A 688 -3.24 -33.03 -7.20
C GLY A 688 -3.05 -34.50 -6.87
N SER A 689 -2.11 -34.81 -5.99
CA SER A 689 -1.80 -36.18 -5.56
C SER A 689 -2.93 -36.81 -4.75
N LYS A 690 -3.75 -36.00 -4.06
CA LYS A 690 -4.90 -36.44 -3.28
C LYS A 690 -6.23 -36.23 -4.03
N SER A 691 -6.42 -35.06 -4.60
CA SER A 691 -7.62 -34.66 -5.33
C SER A 691 -7.75 -35.33 -6.69
N GLY A 692 -6.62 -35.59 -7.36
CA GLY A 692 -6.56 -36.07 -8.73
C GLY A 692 -7.04 -35.10 -9.79
N ILE A 693 -7.28 -33.80 -9.39
CA ILE A 693 -7.77 -32.74 -10.27
C ILE A 693 -6.63 -32.26 -11.16
N ARG A 694 -6.91 -32.15 -12.46
CA ARG A 694 -5.92 -31.78 -13.47
C ARG A 694 -5.71 -30.30 -13.51
N GLY A 695 -4.45 -29.86 -13.38
CA GLY A 695 -4.05 -28.46 -13.26
C GLY A 695 -3.97 -27.96 -11.82
N GLU A 696 -4.91 -28.39 -10.94
CA GLU A 696 -4.79 -28.12 -9.50
C GLU A 696 -3.74 -29.04 -8.88
N ILE A 697 -3.07 -28.56 -7.85
CA ILE A 697 -2.12 -29.34 -7.04
C ILE A 697 -2.55 -29.30 -5.56
N ASP A 698 -2.22 -30.34 -4.81
CA ASP A 698 -2.52 -30.43 -3.36
C ASP A 698 -1.33 -30.07 -2.49
N THR A 699 -0.15 -30.09 -3.09
CA THR A 699 1.13 -29.70 -2.49
C THR A 699 2.07 -29.29 -3.62
N GLU A 700 3.02 -28.41 -3.34
CA GLU A 700 4.07 -28.04 -4.29
C GLU A 700 4.87 -29.24 -4.81
N ALA A 701 4.99 -30.30 -4.01
CA ALA A 701 5.66 -31.54 -4.39
C ALA A 701 4.95 -32.31 -5.52
N ASP A 702 3.71 -31.96 -5.89
CA ASP A 702 3.02 -32.49 -7.08
C ASP A 702 3.68 -32.00 -8.39
N ILE A 703 4.52 -30.96 -8.32
CA ILE A 703 5.40 -30.50 -9.41
C ILE A 703 6.63 -31.42 -9.43
N THR A 704 6.48 -32.56 -10.11
CA THR A 704 7.40 -33.71 -9.98
C THR A 704 8.72 -33.58 -10.70
N ASP A 705 8.90 -32.64 -11.59
CA ASP A 705 10.13 -32.38 -12.32
C ASP A 705 11.00 -31.26 -11.68
N ALA A 706 10.49 -30.57 -10.66
CA ALA A 706 11.30 -29.64 -9.88
C ALA A 706 12.19 -30.39 -8.88
N ALA A 707 13.48 -30.07 -8.89
CA ALA A 707 14.51 -30.78 -8.10
C ALA A 707 14.29 -30.70 -6.58
N ASN A 708 13.66 -29.65 -6.06
CA ASN A 708 13.58 -29.31 -4.64
C ASN A 708 12.17 -29.53 -4.06
N GLY A 709 11.49 -30.64 -4.41
CA GLY A 709 10.15 -30.94 -3.90
C GLY A 709 9.08 -29.95 -4.38
N GLY A 710 9.15 -29.55 -5.63
CA GLY A 710 8.26 -28.61 -6.27
C GLY A 710 8.77 -27.17 -6.31
N TRP A 711 9.77 -26.84 -5.52
CA TRP A 711 10.43 -25.54 -5.56
C TRP A 711 11.49 -25.46 -6.65
N GLU A 712 11.48 -24.38 -7.38
CA GLU A 712 12.47 -24.04 -8.38
C GLU A 712 13.83 -23.73 -7.77
N GLU A 713 14.88 -23.77 -8.58
CA GLU A 713 16.19 -23.27 -8.18
C GLU A 713 16.21 -21.74 -8.22
N TRP A 714 16.73 -21.16 -7.15
CA TRP A 714 16.91 -19.70 -7.00
C TRP A 714 18.35 -19.45 -6.59
N PRO A 715 19.24 -19.20 -7.53
CA PRO A 715 20.62 -18.85 -7.21
C PRO A 715 20.69 -17.62 -6.30
N GLU A 716 21.54 -17.69 -5.30
CA GLU A 716 21.87 -16.54 -4.48
C GLU A 716 22.95 -15.72 -5.19
N GLU A 717 22.62 -14.49 -5.54
CA GLU A 717 23.54 -13.52 -6.12
C GLU A 717 23.51 -12.26 -5.24
N CYS A 718 24.66 -11.64 -5.02
CA CYS A 718 24.79 -10.43 -4.22
C CYS A 718 25.37 -9.31 -5.06
N ARG A 719 24.86 -8.09 -4.88
CA ARG A 719 25.49 -6.88 -5.43
C ARG A 719 26.88 -6.68 -4.83
N ALA A 720 27.80 -6.14 -5.60
CA ALA A 720 29.09 -5.70 -5.09
C ALA A 720 28.90 -4.55 -4.09
N ALA A 721 29.76 -4.45 -3.09
CA ALA A 721 29.65 -3.42 -2.04
C ALA A 721 29.85 -1.99 -2.55
N ASP A 722 30.40 -1.81 -3.73
CA ASP A 722 30.62 -0.54 -4.42
C ASP A 722 29.66 -0.35 -5.61
N TRP A 723 28.58 -1.10 -5.66
CA TRP A 723 27.59 -0.99 -6.69
C TRP A 723 26.69 0.25 -6.54
N ASP A 724 26.46 0.65 -5.28
CA ASP A 724 25.71 1.83 -4.84
C ASP A 724 26.49 2.39 -3.64
N THR A 725 27.30 3.44 -3.88
CA THR A 725 28.31 3.90 -2.91
C THR A 725 27.70 4.66 -1.74
N ASP A 726 26.66 5.44 -1.96
CA ASP A 726 26.01 6.25 -0.92
C ASP A 726 24.74 5.61 -0.36
N GLN A 727 24.39 4.42 -0.86
CA GLN A 727 23.27 3.57 -0.41
C GLN A 727 21.91 4.27 -0.52
N ASP A 728 21.69 4.95 -1.63
CA ASP A 728 20.43 5.64 -1.90
C ASP A 728 19.50 4.83 -2.85
N GLY A 729 19.87 3.60 -3.17
CA GLY A 729 19.10 2.63 -3.95
C GLY A 729 19.32 2.71 -5.45
N MET A 730 20.15 3.63 -5.91
CA MET A 730 20.55 3.77 -7.32
C MET A 730 22.00 3.34 -7.49
N PRO A 731 22.35 2.60 -8.56
CA PRO A 731 23.73 2.24 -8.78
C PRO A 731 24.57 3.44 -9.27
N ASP A 732 25.84 3.50 -8.89
CA ASP A 732 26.76 4.55 -9.29
C ASP A 732 26.78 4.84 -10.80
N TRP A 733 26.62 3.81 -11.63
CA TRP A 733 26.60 3.97 -13.08
C TRP A 733 25.32 4.69 -13.57
N TRP A 734 24.15 4.44 -12.93
CA TRP A 734 22.90 5.12 -13.25
C TRP A 734 23.01 6.61 -12.94
N GLU A 735 23.47 6.92 -11.74
CA GLU A 735 23.61 8.28 -11.27
C GLU A 735 24.57 9.10 -12.13
N ARG A 736 25.73 8.53 -12.48
CA ARG A 736 26.67 9.20 -13.42
C ARG A 736 26.01 9.56 -14.75
N ILE A 737 25.14 8.68 -15.29
CA ILE A 737 24.50 8.90 -16.57
C ILE A 737 23.38 9.94 -16.45
N VAL A 738 22.55 9.90 -15.41
CA VAL A 738 21.47 10.88 -15.21
C VAL A 738 21.97 12.22 -14.68
N GLY A 739 23.22 12.27 -14.17
CA GLY A 739 23.88 13.47 -13.71
C GLY A 739 23.65 13.78 -12.25
N SER A 740 23.32 12.78 -11.42
CA SER A 740 23.37 12.85 -9.96
C SER A 740 24.77 12.51 -9.43
N ASP A 741 24.98 12.65 -8.11
CA ASP A 741 26.30 12.45 -7.49
C ASP A 741 26.32 11.13 -6.72
N PRO A 742 27.07 10.08 -7.18
CA PRO A 742 27.14 8.78 -6.53
C PRO A 742 27.75 8.78 -5.11
N GLN A 743 28.07 9.94 -4.56
CA GLN A 743 28.63 10.09 -3.21
C GLN A 743 27.69 10.83 -2.26
N THR A 744 26.50 11.21 -2.74
CA THR A 744 25.54 12.04 -1.99
C THR A 744 24.14 11.51 -2.18
N ALA A 745 23.61 10.83 -1.17
CA ALA A 745 22.26 10.27 -1.22
C ALA A 745 21.22 11.35 -1.57
N ASN A 746 20.64 11.23 -2.77
CA ASN A 746 19.72 12.19 -3.35
C ASN A 746 18.47 11.54 -3.96
N HIS A 747 18.17 10.32 -3.58
CA HIS A 747 17.05 9.51 -4.06
C HIS A 747 15.67 10.18 -4.01
N ASN A 748 15.48 11.16 -3.13
CA ASN A 748 14.23 11.92 -2.99
C ASN A 748 14.21 13.22 -3.80
N ASP A 749 15.29 13.58 -4.48
CA ASP A 749 15.32 14.77 -5.33
C ASP A 749 14.46 14.56 -6.58
N ASP A 750 13.81 15.62 -7.02
CA ASP A 750 13.04 15.73 -8.27
C ASP A 750 13.48 17.00 -9.00
N PRO A 751 14.61 16.98 -9.72
CA PRO A 751 15.20 18.16 -10.31
C PRO A 751 14.39 18.72 -11.50
N ASN A 752 13.66 17.88 -12.22
CA ASN A 752 12.81 18.27 -13.33
C ASN A 752 11.39 18.68 -12.91
N ARG A 753 11.02 18.40 -11.64
CA ARG A 753 9.73 18.70 -11.01
C ARG A 753 8.53 18.08 -11.74
N ASP A 754 8.69 16.88 -12.24
CA ASP A 754 7.59 16.12 -12.85
C ASP A 754 6.77 15.31 -11.84
N GLY A 755 7.21 15.30 -10.59
CA GLY A 755 6.56 14.61 -9.47
C GLY A 755 7.16 13.24 -9.16
N TRP A 756 8.19 12.82 -9.89
CA TRP A 756 8.92 11.58 -9.65
C TRP A 756 10.30 11.88 -9.06
N THR A 757 10.71 11.09 -8.09
CA THR A 757 12.05 11.21 -7.52
C THR A 757 13.07 10.48 -8.38
N LEU A 758 14.35 10.80 -8.22
CA LEU A 758 15.43 10.11 -8.95
C LEU A 758 15.40 8.60 -8.74
N LEU A 759 15.10 8.12 -7.54
CA LEU A 759 14.94 6.69 -7.28
C LEU A 759 13.71 6.13 -8.01
N GLU A 760 12.60 6.84 -8.06
CA GLU A 760 11.40 6.38 -8.77
C GLU A 760 11.64 6.27 -10.27
N ASP A 761 12.42 7.17 -10.86
CA ASP A 761 12.84 7.07 -12.26
C ASP A 761 13.68 5.81 -12.52
N TYR A 762 14.58 5.47 -11.60
CA TYR A 762 15.35 4.21 -11.68
C TYR A 762 14.45 2.98 -11.52
N LEU A 763 13.55 2.98 -10.54
CA LEU A 763 12.61 1.88 -10.33
C LEU A 763 11.67 1.70 -11.53
N GLU A 764 11.28 2.78 -12.18
CA GLU A 764 10.47 2.74 -13.38
C GLU A 764 11.23 2.13 -14.56
N PHE A 765 12.50 2.49 -14.77
CA PHE A 765 13.35 1.85 -15.75
C PHE A 765 13.43 0.33 -15.54
N LEU A 766 13.59 -0.13 -14.29
CA LEU A 766 13.65 -1.56 -13.94
C LEU A 766 12.30 -2.29 -14.06
N SER A 767 11.20 -1.57 -14.18
CA SER A 767 9.85 -2.16 -14.28
C SER A 767 9.52 -2.68 -15.67
N HIS A 768 10.34 -2.38 -16.66
CA HIS A 768 10.19 -2.80 -18.04
C HIS A 768 11.32 -3.75 -18.47
N PRO A 769 11.13 -4.55 -19.51
CA PRO A 769 12.24 -5.32 -20.09
C PRO A 769 13.38 -4.38 -20.50
N TYR A 770 14.57 -4.65 -20.04
CA TYR A 770 15.73 -3.81 -20.32
C TYR A 770 16.98 -4.64 -20.62
N ILE A 771 17.95 -4.01 -21.24
CA ILE A 771 19.25 -4.60 -21.50
C ILE A 771 20.37 -3.65 -21.10
N VAL A 772 21.40 -4.20 -20.45
CA VAL A 772 22.60 -3.46 -20.09
C VAL A 772 23.72 -3.94 -20.97
N ILE A 773 24.30 -3.04 -21.75
CA ILE A 773 25.41 -3.35 -22.70
C ILE A 773 26.61 -2.43 -22.49
N ALA A 774 27.78 -2.94 -22.80
CA ALA A 774 28.99 -2.14 -22.81
C ALA A 774 28.96 -1.07 -23.93
N PRO A 775 29.72 0.03 -23.83
CA PRO A 775 30.00 0.93 -24.94
C PRO A 775 30.66 0.14 -26.09
N ASN A 776 30.12 0.26 -27.31
CA ASN A 776 30.41 -0.55 -28.50
C ASN A 776 29.82 -1.96 -28.51
N GLY A 777 29.08 -2.34 -27.46
CA GLY A 777 28.43 -3.64 -27.35
C GLY A 777 27.07 -3.69 -28.06
N ARG A 778 26.51 -4.87 -28.09
CA ARG A 778 25.13 -5.13 -28.46
C ARG A 778 24.57 -6.20 -27.55
N GLY A 779 23.24 -6.21 -27.43
CA GLY A 779 22.53 -7.23 -26.68
C GLY A 779 21.20 -7.58 -27.34
N THR A 780 20.62 -8.70 -26.96
CA THR A 780 19.39 -9.22 -27.56
C THR A 780 18.36 -9.58 -26.51
N ILE A 781 17.09 -9.41 -26.88
CA ILE A 781 15.92 -9.83 -26.09
C ILE A 781 15.02 -10.69 -27.00
N ASP A 782 14.55 -11.82 -26.49
CA ASP A 782 13.54 -12.64 -27.16
C ASP A 782 12.14 -12.08 -26.88
N LEU A 783 11.51 -11.49 -27.88
CA LEU A 783 10.18 -10.90 -27.76
C LEU A 783 9.09 -11.93 -27.45
N ARG A 784 9.33 -13.24 -27.63
CA ARG A 784 8.38 -14.29 -27.25
C ARG A 784 8.15 -14.33 -25.74
N GLU A 785 9.12 -13.98 -24.95
CA GLU A 785 9.02 -13.93 -23.49
C GLU A 785 8.12 -12.79 -23.01
N HIS A 786 8.04 -11.70 -23.76
CA HIS A 786 7.30 -10.49 -23.40
C HIS A 786 5.94 -10.37 -24.07
N PHE A 787 5.69 -11.12 -25.15
CA PHE A 787 4.45 -11.10 -25.91
C PHE A 787 3.83 -12.49 -26.09
N ALA A 788 3.93 -13.36 -25.08
CA ALA A 788 3.53 -14.78 -25.15
C ALA A 788 2.10 -14.99 -25.67
N GLY A 789 1.15 -14.14 -25.27
CA GLY A 789 -0.25 -14.21 -25.67
C GLY A 789 -0.51 -13.97 -27.18
N PHE A 790 0.48 -13.44 -27.92
CA PHE A 790 0.36 -13.10 -29.34
C PHE A 790 0.82 -14.21 -30.30
N PHE A 791 1.46 -15.26 -29.77
CA PHE A 791 1.97 -16.36 -30.62
C PHE A 791 0.94 -17.47 -30.88
N GLY A 792 -0.30 -17.23 -30.48
CA GLY A 792 -1.41 -18.13 -30.70
C GLY A 792 -1.86 -18.85 -29.45
N GLN A 793 -2.95 -19.57 -29.55
CA GLN A 793 -3.59 -20.31 -28.46
C GLN A 793 -4.32 -21.56 -28.98
N ASN A 794 -4.63 -22.48 -28.09
CA ASN A 794 -5.38 -23.70 -28.42
C ASN A 794 -4.68 -24.53 -29.51
N GLY A 795 -3.36 -24.62 -29.50
CA GLY A 795 -2.55 -25.31 -30.50
C GLY A 795 -2.53 -24.66 -31.88
N LYS A 796 -3.05 -23.45 -32.02
CA LYS A 796 -3.00 -22.70 -33.29
C LYS A 796 -1.91 -21.65 -33.17
N ALA A 797 -0.80 -21.86 -33.88
CA ALA A 797 0.27 -20.88 -33.93
C ALA A 797 -0.13 -19.65 -34.75
N VAL A 798 0.26 -18.49 -34.28
CA VAL A 798 0.18 -17.19 -34.96
C VAL A 798 1.58 -16.61 -35.01
N THR A 799 1.91 -15.95 -36.11
CA THR A 799 3.16 -15.18 -36.24
C THR A 799 2.83 -13.71 -36.12
N PRO A 800 3.05 -13.09 -34.94
CA PRO A 800 2.83 -11.65 -34.79
C PRO A 800 3.87 -10.85 -35.56
N THR A 801 3.56 -9.60 -35.80
CA THR A 801 4.51 -8.60 -36.34
C THR A 801 4.88 -7.62 -35.26
N PHE A 802 6.12 -7.14 -35.32
CA PHE A 802 6.68 -6.19 -34.36
C PHE A 802 7.11 -4.93 -35.07
N THR A 803 6.88 -3.78 -34.44
CA THR A 803 7.37 -2.48 -34.90
C THR A 803 7.99 -1.71 -33.75
N LEU A 804 8.97 -0.88 -34.08
CA LEU A 804 9.58 0.08 -33.17
C LEU A 804 8.96 1.45 -33.39
N ASP A 805 9.05 2.34 -32.42
CA ASP A 805 8.67 3.74 -32.57
C ASP A 805 9.43 4.41 -33.74
N GLU A 806 8.76 5.29 -34.47
CA GLU A 806 9.36 5.99 -35.62
C GLU A 806 10.42 7.04 -35.17
N ASP A 807 10.28 7.61 -33.98
CA ASP A 807 11.10 8.70 -33.42
C ASP A 807 12.11 8.26 -32.36
N ILE A 808 12.69 7.06 -32.49
CA ILE A 808 13.75 6.65 -31.55
C ILE A 808 14.93 7.60 -31.71
N ALA A 809 15.24 8.36 -30.67
CA ALA A 809 16.40 9.28 -30.65
C ALA A 809 17.72 8.49 -30.67
N THR A 810 18.14 8.05 -31.82
CA THR A 810 19.21 7.08 -32.05
C THR A 810 20.59 7.72 -32.17
N GLY A 811 20.91 8.68 -31.28
CA GLY A 811 22.26 9.24 -31.25
C GLY A 811 23.31 8.28 -30.74
N THR A 812 22.95 7.46 -29.75
CA THR A 812 23.87 6.64 -28.96
C THR A 812 23.55 5.13 -28.99
N TYR A 813 22.35 4.74 -29.34
CA TYR A 813 21.93 3.35 -29.52
C TYR A 813 20.98 3.17 -30.71
N ALA A 814 20.93 1.95 -31.25
CA ALA A 814 20.07 1.58 -32.35
C ALA A 814 19.37 0.24 -32.07
N PRO A 815 18.05 0.23 -31.76
CA PRO A 815 17.29 -0.98 -31.71
C PRO A 815 16.92 -1.47 -33.09
N SER A 816 16.83 -2.77 -33.30
CA SER A 816 16.36 -3.41 -34.51
C SER A 816 15.67 -4.73 -34.19
N ILE A 817 14.70 -5.14 -35.03
CA ILE A 817 13.96 -6.40 -34.83
C ILE A 817 14.16 -7.28 -36.07
N ASP A 818 14.58 -8.52 -35.84
CA ASP A 818 14.61 -9.60 -36.85
C ASP A 818 13.79 -10.79 -36.31
N GLY A 819 12.66 -11.03 -36.96
CA GLY A 819 11.69 -12.04 -36.49
C GLY A 819 11.18 -11.74 -35.08
N THR A 820 11.61 -12.51 -34.09
CA THR A 820 11.28 -12.36 -32.66
C THR A 820 12.45 -11.85 -31.82
N THR A 821 13.56 -11.53 -32.44
CA THR A 821 14.76 -11.08 -31.74
C THR A 821 14.84 -9.55 -31.84
N LEU A 822 14.74 -8.90 -30.70
CA LEU A 822 15.10 -7.49 -30.55
C LEU A 822 16.60 -7.41 -30.28
N THR A 823 17.32 -6.65 -31.11
CA THR A 823 18.73 -6.36 -30.92
C THR A 823 18.92 -4.88 -30.66
N VAL A 824 19.65 -4.52 -29.61
CA VAL A 824 20.05 -3.12 -29.35
C VAL A 824 21.56 -3.04 -29.45
N SER A 825 22.06 -2.10 -30.22
CA SER A 825 23.49 -1.88 -30.44
C SER A 825 23.89 -0.47 -30.01
N ALA A 826 25.03 -0.34 -29.33
CA ALA A 826 25.67 0.94 -29.09
C ALA A 826 26.21 1.52 -30.42
N THR A 827 25.94 2.79 -30.72
CA THR A 827 26.32 3.45 -31.97
C THR A 827 27.48 4.42 -31.83
N MET A 828 27.82 4.79 -30.58
CA MET A 828 28.93 5.71 -30.30
C MET A 828 29.97 5.06 -29.40
N PRO A 829 31.24 5.06 -29.79
CA PRO A 829 32.32 4.56 -28.93
C PRO A 829 32.39 5.33 -27.60
N ASN A 830 32.48 4.61 -26.52
CA ASN A 830 32.66 5.16 -25.16
C ASN A 830 31.54 6.13 -24.68
N ALA A 831 30.40 6.14 -25.32
CA ALA A 831 29.25 6.92 -24.82
C ALA A 831 28.43 6.07 -23.86
N GLU A 832 28.24 6.57 -22.63
CA GLU A 832 27.28 6.02 -21.68
C GLU A 832 25.93 6.72 -21.87
N THR A 833 24.85 5.97 -21.78
CA THR A 833 23.49 6.51 -21.91
C THR A 833 22.44 5.55 -21.35
N ILE A 834 21.31 6.11 -20.96
CA ILE A 834 20.05 5.40 -20.69
C ILE A 834 19.06 5.79 -21.79
N GLY A 835 18.36 4.82 -22.33
CA GLY A 835 17.32 5.04 -23.32
C GLY A 835 16.11 4.17 -23.06
N VAL A 836 14.97 4.65 -23.54
CA VAL A 836 13.72 3.90 -23.55
C VAL A 836 13.09 4.01 -24.94
N PHE A 837 12.42 2.95 -25.37
CA PHE A 837 11.70 2.91 -26.64
C PHE A 837 10.54 1.92 -26.53
N ASN A 838 9.57 2.02 -27.44
CA ASN A 838 8.43 1.14 -27.43
C ASN A 838 8.56 0.07 -28.54
N VAL A 839 8.16 -1.13 -28.19
CA VAL A 839 7.94 -2.24 -29.12
C VAL A 839 6.44 -2.52 -29.18
N THR A 840 5.88 -2.39 -30.36
CA THR A 840 4.48 -2.68 -30.62
C THR A 840 4.35 -4.03 -31.31
N CYS A 841 3.56 -4.92 -30.72
CA CYS A 841 3.23 -6.24 -31.26
C CYS A 841 1.79 -6.26 -31.76
N THR A 842 1.55 -6.85 -32.94
CA THR A 842 0.20 -7.11 -33.40
C THR A 842 0.10 -8.49 -34.09
N ASP A 843 -0.99 -9.21 -33.81
CA ASP A 843 -1.35 -10.44 -34.52
C ASP A 843 -2.43 -10.23 -35.59
N GLY A 844 -2.75 -8.96 -35.87
CA GLY A 844 -3.79 -8.57 -36.85
C GLY A 844 -5.18 -8.38 -36.24
N GLU A 845 -5.40 -8.83 -35.02
CA GLU A 845 -6.65 -8.61 -34.24
C GLU A 845 -6.42 -7.67 -33.06
N THR A 846 -5.37 -7.93 -32.30
CA THR A 846 -4.99 -7.18 -31.11
C THR A 846 -3.65 -6.49 -31.33
N THR A 847 -3.49 -5.29 -30.81
CA THR A 847 -2.22 -4.56 -30.79
C THR A 847 -1.87 -4.23 -29.33
N PHE A 848 -0.62 -4.46 -28.95
CA PHE A 848 -0.13 -4.15 -27.63
C PHE A 848 1.28 -3.57 -27.71
N THR A 849 1.50 -2.50 -26.98
CA THR A 849 2.79 -1.80 -26.91
C THR A 849 3.38 -1.97 -25.53
N GLN A 850 4.65 -2.36 -25.46
CA GLN A 850 5.43 -2.39 -24.23
C GLN A 850 6.66 -1.49 -24.38
N ARG A 851 7.02 -0.84 -23.27
CA ARG A 851 8.26 -0.07 -23.14
C ARG A 851 9.43 -1.03 -22.92
N PHE A 852 10.58 -0.71 -23.51
CA PHE A 852 11.85 -1.40 -23.34
C PHE A 852 12.93 -0.40 -22.98
N GLY A 853 13.86 -0.82 -22.11
CA GLY A 853 14.98 -0.01 -21.67
C GLY A 853 16.31 -0.46 -22.26
N VAL A 854 17.25 0.45 -22.41
CA VAL A 854 18.67 0.18 -22.67
C VAL A 854 19.53 1.05 -21.76
N ALA A 855 20.50 0.43 -21.10
CA ALA A 855 21.59 1.13 -20.46
C ALA A 855 22.90 0.75 -21.15
N ILE A 856 23.63 1.75 -21.62
CA ILE A 856 24.99 1.60 -22.14
C ILE A 856 25.91 2.14 -21.07
N THR A 857 26.71 1.27 -20.45
CA THR A 857 27.58 1.64 -19.35
C THR A 857 28.87 0.82 -19.35
N GLY A 858 29.95 1.40 -18.82
CA GLY A 858 31.22 0.68 -18.66
C GLY A 858 31.15 -0.57 -17.79
N GLU A 859 30.04 -0.73 -17.04
CA GLU A 859 29.75 -1.90 -16.22
C GLU A 859 28.80 -2.90 -16.91
N GLY A 860 28.43 -2.62 -18.15
CA GLY A 860 27.64 -3.55 -18.97
C GLY A 860 28.34 -4.89 -19.12
N THR A 861 27.61 -5.98 -18.91
CA THR A 861 28.15 -7.32 -19.04
C THR A 861 28.69 -7.53 -20.43
N ALA A 862 30.00 -7.72 -20.54
CA ALA A 862 30.57 -8.36 -21.71
C ALA A 862 29.94 -9.76 -21.79
N LEU A 863 29.41 -10.14 -22.95
CA LEU A 863 28.96 -11.52 -23.17
C LEU A 863 30.13 -12.44 -22.84
N ARG A 864 29.94 -13.40 -21.92
CA ARG A 864 30.98 -14.38 -21.61
C ARG A 864 31.39 -15.06 -22.90
N GLY A 865 32.65 -14.90 -23.24
CA GLY A 865 33.22 -15.39 -24.52
C GLY A 865 33.32 -14.35 -25.63
N ASP A 866 32.73 -13.19 -25.50
CA ASP A 866 32.93 -12.01 -26.36
C ASP A 866 34.21 -11.28 -25.90
N VAL A 867 35.35 -11.76 -26.34
CA VAL A 867 36.67 -11.29 -25.92
C VAL A 867 37.11 -10.03 -26.66
N ASN A 868 36.56 -9.82 -27.86
CA ASN A 868 36.90 -8.66 -28.69
C ASN A 868 35.95 -7.49 -28.43
N GLY A 869 34.84 -7.71 -27.66
CA GLY A 869 33.87 -6.69 -27.29
C GLY A 869 32.95 -6.25 -28.45
N ASP A 870 32.77 -7.08 -29.50
CA ASP A 870 31.93 -6.74 -30.63
C ASP A 870 30.45 -7.13 -30.46
N GLY A 871 30.11 -7.76 -29.32
CA GLY A 871 28.76 -8.18 -28.95
C GLY A 871 28.32 -9.49 -29.59
N ALA A 872 29.24 -10.29 -30.15
CA ALA A 872 28.99 -11.65 -30.61
C ALA A 872 30.03 -12.60 -30.01
N VAL A 873 29.65 -13.83 -29.76
CA VAL A 873 30.62 -14.88 -29.42
C VAL A 873 30.84 -15.73 -30.66
N ASP A 874 31.96 -15.48 -31.35
CA ASP A 874 32.26 -16.14 -32.61
C ASP A 874 33.77 -16.43 -32.79
N VAL A 875 34.17 -16.76 -34.01
CA VAL A 875 35.55 -17.09 -34.31
C VAL A 875 36.53 -15.92 -34.17
N ALA A 876 36.02 -14.67 -34.15
CA ALA A 876 36.86 -13.48 -33.93
C ALA A 876 37.33 -13.40 -32.48
N ASP A 877 36.55 -13.90 -31.52
CA ASP A 877 36.93 -13.98 -30.11
C ASP A 877 38.04 -15.02 -29.91
N ILE A 878 37.92 -16.17 -30.56
CA ILE A 878 38.97 -17.17 -30.57
C ILE A 878 40.28 -16.56 -31.08
N ALA A 879 40.20 -15.78 -32.15
CA ALA A 879 41.38 -15.08 -32.72
C ALA A 879 41.95 -14.05 -31.72
N THR A 880 41.07 -13.39 -30.95
CA THR A 880 41.47 -12.44 -29.91
C THR A 880 42.15 -13.14 -28.74
N VAL A 881 41.61 -14.27 -28.22
CA VAL A 881 42.25 -15.09 -27.19
C VAL A 881 43.63 -15.55 -27.67
N ILE A 882 43.75 -16.05 -28.91
CA ILE A 882 45.06 -16.48 -29.48
C ILE A 882 46.05 -15.29 -29.52
N SER A 883 45.57 -14.08 -29.85
CA SER A 883 46.38 -12.87 -29.87
C SER A 883 46.88 -12.49 -28.46
N VAL A 884 45.99 -12.60 -27.45
CA VAL A 884 46.35 -12.37 -26.03
C VAL A 884 47.36 -13.41 -25.57
N MET A 885 47.15 -14.71 -25.83
CA MET A 885 48.09 -15.77 -25.54
C MET A 885 49.47 -15.53 -26.18
N ALA A 886 49.52 -15.03 -27.41
CA ALA A 886 50.76 -14.71 -28.11
C ALA A 886 51.47 -13.46 -27.52
N SER A 887 50.71 -12.50 -26.95
CA SER A 887 51.25 -11.26 -26.38
C SER A 887 51.71 -11.42 -24.93
N THR A 888 51.18 -12.39 -24.16
CA THR A 888 51.52 -12.64 -22.76
C THR A 888 52.89 -13.32 -22.58
N VAL A 889 53.54 -13.76 -23.63
CA VAL A 889 54.89 -14.26 -23.60
C VAL A 889 55.92 -13.11 -23.49
N GLY A 890 55.79 -12.28 -22.42
CA GLY A 890 56.83 -11.26 -22.19
C GLY A 890 56.52 -10.02 -21.36
N SER A 891 55.28 -9.78 -20.90
CA SER A 891 54.97 -8.59 -20.07
C SER A 891 53.92 -8.85 -19.00
N GLY A 892 54.31 -8.65 -17.73
CA GLY A 892 53.47 -8.85 -16.57
C GLY A 892 52.55 -7.66 -16.25
N SER A 893 51.67 -7.25 -17.18
CA SER A 893 50.61 -6.28 -16.90
C SER A 893 49.31 -6.82 -17.47
N ALA A 894 48.34 -7.10 -16.59
CA ALA A 894 47.00 -7.48 -16.98
C ALA A 894 46.30 -6.26 -17.64
N THR A 895 45.94 -6.39 -18.89
CA THR A 895 45.03 -5.44 -19.58
C THR A 895 43.60 -5.96 -19.47
N ALA A 896 42.61 -5.09 -19.57
CA ALA A 896 41.15 -5.45 -19.56
C ALA A 896 40.85 -6.58 -20.56
N THR A 897 41.50 -6.59 -21.74
CA THR A 897 41.40 -7.64 -22.76
C THR A 897 41.98 -8.98 -22.27
N ALA A 898 42.99 -8.98 -21.40
CA ALA A 898 43.54 -10.22 -20.83
C ALA A 898 42.58 -10.85 -19.80
N THR A 899 41.86 -10.04 -19.06
CA THR A 899 40.81 -10.52 -18.14
C THR A 899 39.59 -11.06 -18.90
N ALA A 900 39.16 -10.40 -19.98
CA ALA A 900 38.06 -10.88 -20.84
C ALA A 900 38.44 -12.19 -21.59
N ALA A 901 39.73 -12.44 -21.82
CA ALA A 901 40.24 -13.63 -22.50
C ALA A 901 40.33 -14.88 -21.60
N ASP A 902 40.28 -14.71 -20.29
CA ASP A 902 40.10 -15.79 -19.30
C ASP A 902 38.62 -16.13 -19.18
N VAL A 903 38.08 -16.81 -20.17
CA VAL A 903 36.66 -17.09 -20.34
C VAL A 903 36.16 -18.15 -19.38
N ASN A 904 37.02 -19.07 -18.95
CA ASN A 904 36.67 -20.12 -18.00
C ASN A 904 36.87 -19.69 -16.53
N GLY A 905 37.53 -18.52 -16.27
CA GLY A 905 37.70 -17.94 -14.95
C GLY A 905 38.76 -18.65 -14.10
N ASP A 906 39.69 -19.41 -14.71
CA ASP A 906 40.72 -20.15 -13.96
C ASP A 906 41.98 -19.31 -13.66
N GLY A 907 42.02 -18.07 -14.12
CA GLY A 907 43.11 -17.11 -13.91
C GLY A 907 44.27 -17.26 -14.92
N THR A 908 44.10 -18.07 -15.98
CA THR A 908 45.08 -18.24 -17.04
C THR A 908 44.44 -18.16 -18.40
N VAL A 909 45.02 -17.39 -19.34
CA VAL A 909 44.50 -17.32 -20.70
C VAL A 909 45.19 -18.38 -21.54
N ASP A 910 44.50 -19.48 -21.85
CA ASP A 910 45.05 -20.62 -22.59
C ASP A 910 44.04 -21.32 -23.53
N VAL A 911 44.32 -22.52 -23.98
CA VAL A 911 43.43 -23.23 -24.91
C VAL A 911 42.13 -23.72 -24.27
N ALA A 912 41.99 -23.68 -22.93
CA ALA A 912 40.75 -24.02 -22.24
C ALA A 912 39.71 -22.92 -22.44
N ASP A 913 40.15 -21.66 -22.53
CA ASP A 913 39.27 -20.52 -22.85
C ASP A 913 38.69 -20.63 -24.27
N ILE A 914 39.52 -21.01 -25.22
CA ILE A 914 39.10 -21.30 -26.59
C ILE A 914 38.07 -22.43 -26.61
N ALA A 915 38.25 -23.48 -25.80
CA ALA A 915 37.31 -24.58 -25.72
C ALA A 915 35.98 -24.11 -25.09
N THR A 916 36.03 -23.21 -24.12
CA THR A 916 34.84 -22.58 -23.50
C THR A 916 34.09 -21.72 -24.49
N ILE A 917 34.77 -20.87 -25.28
CA ILE A 917 34.11 -20.09 -26.36
C ILE A 917 33.41 -21.03 -27.36
N ILE A 918 34.08 -22.11 -27.76
CA ILE A 918 33.48 -23.11 -28.69
C ILE A 918 32.24 -23.77 -28.06
N ALA A 919 32.25 -24.05 -26.76
CA ALA A 919 31.07 -24.61 -26.04
C ALA A 919 29.92 -23.62 -26.01
N ILE A 920 30.18 -22.37 -25.72
CA ILE A 920 29.17 -21.25 -25.76
C ILE A 920 28.58 -21.13 -27.17
N MET A 921 29.43 -21.07 -28.21
CA MET A 921 28.97 -21.00 -29.61
C MET A 921 28.11 -22.23 -30.00
N ALA A 922 28.35 -23.37 -29.39
CA ALA A 922 27.60 -24.60 -29.64
C ALA A 922 26.32 -24.72 -28.79
N GLY A 923 26.00 -23.70 -27.95
CA GLY A 923 24.87 -23.73 -27.04
C GLY A 923 24.94 -24.82 -25.97
N ARG A 924 26.14 -25.13 -25.49
CA ARG A 924 26.41 -26.21 -24.51
C ARG A 924 26.77 -25.70 -23.12
N GLU A 925 26.88 -24.40 -22.93
CA GLU A 925 27.02 -23.69 -21.67
C GLU A 925 26.01 -22.54 -21.57
#